data_c637f1e656491f3f7f5c649acb4f2a14
#
_entry.id   c637f1e656491f3f7f5c649acb4f2a14
#
_cell.length_a   1.000
_cell.length_b   1.000
_cell.length_c   1.000
_cell.angle_alpha   90.00
_cell.angle_beta   90.00
_cell.angle_gamma   90.00
#
_symmetry.space_group_name_H-M   'P 1'
#
loop_
_entity.id
_entity.type
_entity.pdbx_description
1 polymer ?
#
loop_
_entity_poly.entity_id
_entity_poly.type
_entity_poly.pdbx_seq_one_letter_code
_entity_poly.pdbx_strand_id
1 'polypeptide(L)'
;MKEYTGDKIRNVAIVGHGGAGTTSVTEALLYRSGAISRMCKVEDGATTTDYEPEEIKRKVSVNATLAPVEWRDTKINFIDTPGFADFVAEVKGAFRAVDSALIVVCATSGVQVGTEQCWKLAEEAGLPRIIFVNKMDRENADFDSILDNLRGKFGKHVLPLQLPLGKEENFQGIIDLYKMKAYRANGNGSDEIEIPDEYKEAAAAAHEKMVEAAVEADDDCMMRYLEGEEISDEEIMKCLIKGIRQAIIYPMLCGSAYKNIGLGRLMNAIIDFTYPAILNDYIVMDKETGEEEVRDANAPMAALVFKTTSDPFVGRLSYFRVFSGSIKADSVVYNSRREEEERIANIFTMRGKTQIPMKQVPDGDIGVVAKLQYTSTGDTLCDKNSEVEVPPINFPLPMYTRAIYPKKKGDEDKIMSALNRLMDEDPTIIVTKNPVTKETLISGMGDQHIDIIMERMQRKFGVEAILKAPIIEYCETIRGSAEVEGKHKKQSGGHGQYGHVVIKMEPLPPGGGFEFVDKIFGGAVPRQYIPAVEKGMREAMEKGILAGYPVVDMRITLLDGSYHTVDSSEMAFKTASNIAFKKAMEQCKPVLLEPIYSLNVTCADSMMGDVIGDLNSKRGRILGMQSVEDGLSVVNAQVPYAEISEYAVDLRAITQGQGTFEMKFDHYEDVPPKMAEKIIAEHKEA
;
A
#
# COMPACT_ATOMS: atom_id res chain seq x y z
N MET A 1 18.50 -17.42 21.76
CA MET A 1 17.26 -17.03 22.45
C MET A 1 16.73 -18.22 23.22
N LYS A 2 16.12 -18.02 24.38
CA LYS A 2 15.41 -19.05 25.14
C LYS A 2 14.09 -19.42 24.45
N GLU A 3 13.51 -20.55 24.81
CA GLU A 3 12.12 -20.87 24.46
C GLU A 3 11.17 -20.15 25.43
N TYR A 4 10.11 -19.54 24.93
CA TYR A 4 9.14 -18.80 25.70
C TYR A 4 7.75 -19.35 25.44
N THR A 5 6.85 -19.21 26.39
CA THR A 5 5.41 -19.49 26.26
C THR A 5 4.67 -18.19 25.95
N GLY A 6 3.48 -18.27 25.37
CA GLY A 6 2.74 -17.10 24.87
C GLY A 6 2.46 -16.02 25.94
N ASP A 7 2.37 -16.39 27.24
CA ASP A 7 2.21 -15.46 28.35
C ASP A 7 3.46 -14.54 28.54
N LYS A 8 4.64 -15.01 28.10
CA LYS A 8 5.92 -14.29 28.14
C LYS A 8 6.35 -13.73 26.79
N ILE A 9 5.43 -13.56 25.87
CA ILE A 9 5.68 -12.98 24.56
C ILE A 9 4.91 -11.66 24.43
N ARG A 10 5.53 -10.67 23.82
CA ARG A 10 4.94 -9.40 23.41
C ARG A 10 5.27 -9.14 21.96
N ASN A 11 4.27 -8.80 21.18
CA ASN A 11 4.43 -8.44 19.77
C ASN A 11 4.09 -6.96 19.59
N VAL A 12 5.04 -6.16 19.12
CA VAL A 12 4.94 -4.70 19.08
C VAL A 12 5.41 -4.18 17.74
N ALA A 13 4.56 -3.48 17.00
CA ALA A 13 4.98 -2.73 15.82
C ALA A 13 5.51 -1.36 16.23
N ILE A 14 6.68 -1.00 15.75
CA ILE A 14 7.26 0.33 15.92
C ILE A 14 6.92 1.14 14.67
N VAL A 15 6.09 2.15 14.84
CA VAL A 15 5.53 2.96 13.75
C VAL A 15 5.74 4.45 14.01
N GLY A 16 5.69 5.27 12.96
CA GLY A 16 5.81 6.72 13.09
C GLY A 16 6.01 7.38 11.75
N HIS A 17 6.00 8.71 11.73
CA HIS A 17 6.32 9.47 10.53
C HIS A 17 7.78 9.25 10.09
N GLY A 18 8.03 9.28 8.78
CA GLY A 18 9.38 9.19 8.23
C GLY A 18 10.33 10.22 8.85
N GLY A 19 11.41 9.74 9.46
CA GLY A 19 12.36 10.59 10.20
C GLY A 19 12.06 10.80 11.69
N ALA A 20 10.97 10.27 12.28
CA ALA A 20 10.74 10.28 13.72
C ALA A 20 11.79 9.45 14.49
N GLY A 21 12.41 8.47 13.80
CA GLY A 21 13.51 7.67 14.34
C GLY A 21 13.08 6.29 14.81
N THR A 22 12.12 5.66 14.17
CA THR A 22 11.66 4.28 14.43
C THR A 22 12.82 3.29 14.41
N THR A 23 13.61 3.27 13.33
CA THR A 23 14.82 2.45 13.20
C THR A 23 15.87 2.74 14.28
N SER A 24 16.07 4.02 14.62
CA SER A 24 17.01 4.38 15.70
C SER A 24 16.52 3.91 17.07
N VAL A 25 15.21 3.94 17.33
CA VAL A 25 14.61 3.38 18.56
C VAL A 25 14.77 1.87 18.56
N THR A 26 14.50 1.18 17.46
CA THR A 26 14.68 -0.27 17.33
C THR A 26 16.13 -0.68 17.58
N GLU A 27 17.09 0.00 16.96
CA GLU A 27 18.52 -0.26 17.14
C GLU A 27 18.97 -0.03 18.59
N ALA A 28 18.45 1.03 19.23
CA ALA A 28 18.74 1.32 20.64
C ALA A 28 18.11 0.28 21.60
N LEU A 29 16.91 -0.23 21.31
CA LEU A 29 16.27 -1.33 22.05
C LEU A 29 17.07 -2.63 21.94
N LEU A 30 17.54 -2.98 20.73
CA LEU A 30 18.42 -4.11 20.49
C LEU A 30 19.74 -3.98 21.25
N TYR A 31 20.35 -2.81 21.25
CA TYR A 31 21.58 -2.55 21.98
C TYR A 31 21.35 -2.58 23.49
N ARG A 32 20.30 -1.95 23.96
CA ARG A 32 19.95 -1.89 25.39
C ARG A 32 19.64 -3.25 25.99
N SER A 33 19.01 -4.14 25.26
CA SER A 33 18.74 -5.53 25.67
C SER A 33 19.96 -6.45 25.59
N GLY A 34 21.06 -5.99 24.99
CA GLY A 34 22.25 -6.83 24.73
C GLY A 34 22.09 -7.78 23.53
N ALA A 35 21.02 -7.59 22.72
CA ALA A 35 20.81 -8.39 21.53
C ALA A 35 21.84 -8.12 20.42
N ILE A 36 22.40 -6.90 20.41
CA ILE A 36 23.54 -6.49 19.59
C ILE A 36 24.61 -5.86 20.49
N SER A 37 25.88 -5.99 20.09
CA SER A 37 27.01 -5.49 20.85
C SER A 37 27.38 -4.03 20.58
N ARG A 38 26.90 -3.47 19.47
CA ARG A 38 27.17 -2.10 19.03
C ARG A 38 25.91 -1.49 18.42
N MET A 39 25.59 -0.28 18.84
CA MET A 39 24.52 0.52 18.23
C MET A 39 25.08 1.28 17.01
N CYS A 40 24.41 1.17 15.87
CA CYS A 40 24.75 1.84 14.63
C CYS A 40 23.76 2.97 14.34
N LYS A 41 24.17 3.93 13.52
CA LYS A 41 23.30 5.01 13.06
C LYS A 41 22.73 4.68 11.68
N VAL A 42 21.55 5.20 11.38
CA VAL A 42 20.92 5.07 10.04
C VAL A 42 21.82 5.69 8.97
N GLU A 43 22.45 6.82 9.29
CA GLU A 43 23.37 7.53 8.40
C GLU A 43 24.58 6.69 7.99
N ASP A 44 25.03 5.78 8.87
CA ASP A 44 26.15 4.88 8.62
C ASP A 44 25.78 3.68 7.72
N GLY A 45 24.48 3.44 7.50
CA GLY A 45 23.97 2.33 6.67
C GLY A 45 24.30 0.95 7.26
N ALA A 46 24.35 0.83 8.58
CA ALA A 46 24.78 -0.38 9.29
C ALA A 46 23.83 -0.80 10.42
N THR A 47 22.60 -0.26 10.43
CA THR A 47 21.56 -0.65 11.39
C THR A 47 21.08 -2.08 11.15
N THR A 48 20.55 -2.70 12.18
CA THR A 48 20.10 -4.10 12.12
C THR A 48 18.89 -4.28 11.23
N THR A 49 17.97 -3.30 11.19
CA THR A 49 16.69 -3.41 10.49
C THR A 49 16.71 -2.86 9.08
N ASP A 50 17.50 -1.81 8.78
CA ASP A 50 17.67 -1.27 7.42
C ASP A 50 18.91 -1.91 6.77
N TYR A 51 18.81 -3.11 6.27
CA TYR A 51 19.94 -3.88 5.72
C TYR A 51 19.87 -4.07 4.19
N GLU A 52 18.75 -3.78 3.56
CA GLU A 52 18.62 -3.85 2.10
C GLU A 52 19.38 -2.69 1.43
N PRO A 53 20.04 -2.92 0.30
CA PRO A 53 20.81 -1.87 -0.39
C PRO A 53 20.01 -0.61 -0.70
N GLU A 54 18.72 -0.77 -1.00
CA GLU A 54 17.80 0.34 -1.28
C GLU A 54 17.56 1.20 -0.05
N GLU A 55 17.44 0.59 1.14
CA GLU A 55 17.29 1.26 2.43
C GLU A 55 18.56 2.02 2.81
N ILE A 56 19.72 1.36 2.69
CA ILE A 56 21.03 1.93 2.98
C ILE A 56 21.31 3.15 2.08
N LYS A 57 21.02 3.02 0.78
CA LYS A 57 21.23 4.09 -0.19
C LYS A 57 20.36 5.32 0.07
N ARG A 58 19.10 5.09 0.42
CA ARG A 58 18.10 6.15 0.67
C ARG A 58 18.08 6.65 2.11
N LYS A 59 18.67 5.88 3.04
CA LYS A 59 18.60 6.12 4.49
C LYS A 59 17.16 6.15 5.01
N VAL A 60 16.34 5.28 4.45
CA VAL A 60 14.90 5.16 4.71
C VAL A 60 14.51 3.70 4.73
N SER A 61 13.76 3.29 5.74
CA SER A 61 13.18 1.95 5.83
C SER A 61 12.13 1.75 4.72
N VAL A 62 12.20 0.62 4.06
CA VAL A 62 11.31 0.20 2.97
C VAL A 62 10.49 -1.03 3.38
N ASN A 63 11.09 -1.90 4.19
CA ASN A 63 10.48 -3.14 4.63
C ASN A 63 10.16 -3.10 6.12
N ALA A 64 9.10 -3.79 6.53
CA ALA A 64 8.91 -4.15 7.93
C ALA A 64 9.92 -5.25 8.32
N THR A 65 10.68 -5.01 9.38
CA THR A 65 11.77 -5.90 9.78
C THR A 65 11.64 -6.35 11.23
N LEU A 66 11.73 -7.67 11.45
CA LEU A 66 11.61 -8.28 12.77
C LEU A 66 12.92 -8.10 13.57
N ALA A 67 12.77 -7.66 14.83
CA ALA A 67 13.86 -7.36 15.75
C ALA A 67 13.57 -7.89 17.17
N PRO A 68 13.62 -9.21 17.39
CA PRO A 68 13.30 -9.81 18.69
C PRO A 68 14.38 -9.53 19.73
N VAL A 69 13.94 -9.22 20.95
CA VAL A 69 14.80 -9.03 22.13
C VAL A 69 14.33 -9.90 23.31
N GLU A 70 15.22 -10.13 24.26
CA GLU A 70 14.92 -10.76 25.56
C GLU A 70 15.10 -9.73 26.67
N TRP A 71 14.03 -9.46 27.45
CA TRP A 71 14.04 -8.49 28.53
C TRP A 71 13.16 -8.94 29.69
N ARG A 72 13.69 -8.91 30.94
CA ARG A 72 12.95 -9.34 32.14
C ARG A 72 12.26 -10.70 31.98
N ASP A 73 12.95 -11.71 31.45
CA ASP A 73 12.44 -13.08 31.18
C ASP A 73 11.20 -13.06 30.25
N THR A 74 11.11 -12.08 29.36
CA THR A 74 10.07 -11.92 28.35
C THR A 74 10.72 -11.74 26.98
N LYS A 75 10.16 -12.36 25.95
CA LYS A 75 10.51 -12.14 24.55
C LYS A 75 9.66 -11.01 24.01
N ILE A 76 10.27 -9.98 23.49
CA ILE A 76 9.56 -8.90 22.77
C ILE A 76 9.92 -8.98 21.30
N ASN A 77 8.95 -9.26 20.45
CA ASN A 77 9.09 -9.23 19.00
C ASN A 77 8.76 -7.80 18.53
N PHE A 78 9.78 -6.98 18.33
CA PHE A 78 9.60 -5.71 17.65
C PHE A 78 9.53 -5.92 16.15
N ILE A 79 8.62 -5.22 15.49
CA ILE A 79 8.58 -5.09 14.03
C ILE A 79 8.80 -3.62 13.71
N ASP A 80 10.00 -3.28 13.25
CA ASP A 80 10.33 -1.94 12.75
C ASP A 80 9.67 -1.74 11.38
N THR A 81 8.90 -0.68 11.23
CA THR A 81 8.11 -0.43 10.02
C THR A 81 8.52 0.84 9.28
N PRO A 82 8.35 0.90 7.98
CA PRO A 82 8.57 2.11 7.20
C PRO A 82 7.62 3.24 7.63
N GLY A 83 8.15 4.48 7.65
CA GLY A 83 7.35 5.68 7.98
C GLY A 83 6.86 6.47 6.76
N PHE A 84 7.08 6.00 5.54
CA PHE A 84 6.61 6.63 4.31
C PHE A 84 5.35 5.95 3.78
N ALA A 85 4.40 6.76 3.30
CA ALA A 85 3.10 6.29 2.81
C ALA A 85 3.19 5.29 1.64
N ASP A 86 4.27 5.34 0.84
CA ASP A 86 4.53 4.40 -0.24
C ASP A 86 4.66 2.94 0.23
N PHE A 87 4.99 2.74 1.50
CA PHE A 87 5.22 1.43 2.10
C PHE A 87 4.19 1.07 3.17
N VAL A 88 3.01 1.69 3.14
CA VAL A 88 1.93 1.47 4.12
C VAL A 88 1.46 0.01 4.16
N ALA A 89 1.61 -0.74 3.09
CA ALA A 89 1.34 -2.18 3.05
C ALA A 89 2.15 -2.96 4.08
N GLU A 90 3.42 -2.59 4.29
CA GLU A 90 4.29 -3.19 5.30
C GLU A 90 3.78 -2.92 6.72
N VAL A 91 3.25 -1.72 6.98
CA VAL A 91 2.61 -1.38 8.27
C VAL A 91 1.36 -2.20 8.50
N LYS A 92 0.49 -2.33 7.48
CA LYS A 92 -0.73 -3.16 7.57
C LYS A 92 -0.41 -4.63 7.80
N GLY A 93 0.60 -5.17 7.12
CA GLY A 93 1.10 -6.53 7.36
C GLY A 93 1.60 -6.71 8.79
N ALA A 94 2.42 -5.78 9.29
CA ALA A 94 2.94 -5.80 10.65
C ALA A 94 1.82 -5.74 11.70
N PHE A 95 0.79 -4.91 11.51
CA PHE A 95 -0.32 -4.77 12.44
C PHE A 95 -1.16 -6.06 12.60
N ARG A 96 -1.17 -6.91 11.58
CA ARG A 96 -1.80 -8.24 11.69
C ARG A 96 -0.99 -9.25 12.52
N ALA A 97 0.28 -8.94 12.76
CA ALA A 97 1.20 -9.82 13.49
C ALA A 97 1.49 -9.37 14.92
N VAL A 98 0.94 -8.23 15.38
CA VAL A 98 1.26 -7.65 16.69
C VAL A 98 0.04 -7.45 17.58
N ASP A 99 0.28 -7.21 18.86
CA ASP A 99 -0.74 -7.00 19.90
C ASP A 99 -0.77 -5.55 20.41
N SER A 100 0.17 -4.72 19.98
CA SER A 100 0.23 -3.29 20.32
C SER A 100 1.09 -2.52 19.32
N ALA A 101 0.88 -1.20 19.27
CA ALA A 101 1.66 -0.27 18.47
C ALA A 101 2.46 0.68 19.34
N LEU A 102 3.75 0.83 19.07
CA LEU A 102 4.62 1.85 19.63
C LEU A 102 4.74 3.00 18.60
N ILE A 103 4.07 4.11 18.90
CA ILE A 103 4.06 5.28 18.01
C ILE A 103 5.20 6.21 18.41
N VAL A 104 6.21 6.30 17.55
CA VAL A 104 7.37 7.16 17.75
C VAL A 104 7.09 8.56 17.21
N VAL A 105 7.23 9.56 18.07
CA VAL A 105 7.01 10.98 17.76
C VAL A 105 8.32 11.73 17.98
N CYS A 106 8.65 12.66 17.07
CA CYS A 106 9.84 13.49 17.20
C CYS A 106 9.58 14.66 18.15
N ALA A 107 10.42 14.86 19.17
CA ALA A 107 10.28 15.92 20.17
C ALA A 107 10.36 17.35 19.60
N THR A 108 10.89 17.51 18.38
CA THR A 108 11.01 18.83 17.74
C THR A 108 9.93 19.10 16.68
N SER A 109 9.29 18.04 16.16
CA SER A 109 8.33 18.18 15.05
C SER A 109 6.89 17.84 15.45
N GLY A 110 6.71 17.16 16.57
CA GLY A 110 5.39 16.76 17.07
C GLY A 110 4.66 15.76 16.15
N VAL A 111 3.34 15.87 16.16
CA VAL A 111 2.46 15.07 15.30
C VAL A 111 2.62 15.51 13.86
N GLN A 112 2.92 14.56 13.00
CA GLN A 112 3.06 14.73 11.55
C GLN A 112 2.10 13.78 10.84
N VAL A 113 1.90 13.97 9.53
CA VAL A 113 0.97 13.19 8.71
C VAL A 113 1.14 11.68 8.90
N GLY A 114 2.38 11.16 8.83
CA GLY A 114 2.63 9.73 9.06
C GLY A 114 2.26 9.28 10.49
N THR A 115 2.33 10.17 11.49
CA THR A 115 1.87 9.87 12.85
C THR A 115 0.36 9.69 12.88
N GLU A 116 -0.39 10.60 12.24
CA GLU A 116 -1.86 10.51 12.14
C GLU A 116 -2.29 9.25 11.37
N GLN A 117 -1.61 8.92 10.26
CA GLN A 117 -1.87 7.71 9.50
C GLN A 117 -1.62 6.43 10.31
N CYS A 118 -0.48 6.35 11.01
CA CYS A 118 -0.18 5.20 11.87
C CYS A 118 -1.18 5.07 13.03
N TRP A 119 -1.63 6.21 13.58
CA TRP A 119 -2.65 6.24 14.62
C TRP A 119 -3.97 5.64 14.13
N LYS A 120 -4.46 6.13 12.98
CA LYS A 120 -5.70 5.65 12.37
C LYS A 120 -5.64 4.15 12.03
N LEU A 121 -4.55 3.71 11.42
CA LEU A 121 -4.35 2.29 11.11
C LEU A 121 -4.31 1.40 12.36
N ALA A 122 -3.68 1.88 13.46
CA ALA A 122 -3.67 1.16 14.73
C ALA A 122 -5.07 1.12 15.38
N GLU A 123 -5.87 2.17 15.20
CA GLU A 123 -7.26 2.25 15.65
C GLU A 123 -8.16 1.29 14.87
N GLU A 124 -8.07 1.29 13.53
CA GLU A 124 -8.76 0.34 12.65
C GLU A 124 -8.41 -1.12 12.99
N ALA A 125 -7.16 -1.36 13.42
CA ALA A 125 -6.70 -2.68 13.85
C ALA A 125 -7.04 -3.02 15.31
N GLY A 126 -7.67 -2.11 16.07
CA GLY A 126 -8.02 -2.30 17.49
C GLY A 126 -6.79 -2.43 18.41
N LEU A 127 -5.64 -1.91 18.01
CA LEU A 127 -4.40 -2.07 18.76
C LEU A 127 -4.25 -1.03 19.88
N PRO A 128 -3.90 -1.44 21.12
CA PRO A 128 -3.38 -0.54 22.15
C PRO A 128 -2.18 0.24 21.62
N ARG A 129 -2.11 1.53 21.95
CA ARG A 129 -1.08 2.45 21.46
C ARG A 129 -0.25 3.00 22.61
N ILE A 130 1.08 2.90 22.49
CA ILE A 130 2.05 3.53 23.38
C ILE A 130 2.76 4.61 22.59
N ILE A 131 2.86 5.81 23.12
CA ILE A 131 3.54 6.94 22.49
C ILE A 131 4.95 7.05 23.07
N PHE A 132 5.96 7.14 22.21
CA PHE A 132 7.34 7.40 22.61
C PHE A 132 7.86 8.66 21.95
N VAL A 133 8.04 9.70 22.74
CA VAL A 133 8.62 10.98 22.31
C VAL A 133 10.14 10.83 22.27
N ASN A 134 10.65 10.66 21.06
CA ASN A 134 12.07 10.45 20.77
C ASN A 134 12.80 11.77 20.49
N LYS A 135 14.11 11.78 20.56
CA LYS A 135 14.99 12.92 20.27
C LYS A 135 14.85 14.08 21.30
N MET A 136 14.56 13.75 22.54
CA MET A 136 14.51 14.73 23.65
C MET A 136 15.82 15.46 23.89
N ASP A 137 16.92 14.96 23.32
CA ASP A 137 18.27 15.53 23.37
C ASP A 137 18.55 16.59 22.30
N ARG A 138 17.61 16.87 21.42
CA ARG A 138 17.75 17.85 20.33
C ARG A 138 17.41 19.25 20.79
N GLU A 139 18.05 20.23 20.15
CA GLU A 139 17.68 21.64 20.25
C GLU A 139 16.22 21.86 19.85
N ASN A 140 15.48 22.69 20.58
CA ASN A 140 14.05 22.93 20.45
C ASN A 140 13.15 21.72 20.77
N ALA A 141 13.64 20.71 21.50
CA ALA A 141 12.79 19.66 22.04
C ALA A 141 11.98 20.18 23.22
N ASP A 142 10.64 20.15 23.09
CA ASP A 142 9.71 20.64 24.11
C ASP A 142 8.63 19.58 24.40
N PHE A 143 8.74 18.97 25.58
CA PHE A 143 7.83 17.89 25.99
C PHE A 143 6.39 18.36 26.19
N ASP A 144 6.20 19.54 26.82
CA ASP A 144 4.87 20.05 27.13
C ASP A 144 4.14 20.46 25.86
N SER A 145 4.84 21.13 24.94
CA SER A 145 4.31 21.47 23.61
C SER A 145 3.89 20.23 22.81
N ILE A 146 4.69 19.15 22.89
CA ILE A 146 4.35 17.88 22.23
C ILE A 146 3.14 17.22 22.89
N LEU A 147 3.02 17.24 24.21
CA LEU A 147 1.85 16.72 24.93
C LEU A 147 0.57 17.46 24.52
N ASP A 148 0.62 18.78 24.45
CA ASP A 148 -0.52 19.60 24.02
C ASP A 148 -0.89 19.33 22.55
N ASN A 149 0.11 19.18 21.67
CA ASN A 149 -0.09 18.84 20.28
C ASN A 149 -0.74 17.45 20.12
N LEU A 150 -0.26 16.44 20.86
CA LEU A 150 -0.84 15.10 20.87
C LEU A 150 -2.27 15.10 21.39
N ARG A 151 -2.54 15.84 22.49
CA ARG A 151 -3.89 15.97 23.04
C ARG A 151 -4.85 16.71 22.10
N GLY A 152 -4.35 17.72 21.40
CA GLY A 152 -5.13 18.43 20.39
C GLY A 152 -5.57 17.55 19.22
N LYS A 153 -4.79 16.54 18.88
CA LYS A 153 -5.05 15.60 17.76
C LYS A 153 -5.76 14.32 18.18
N PHE A 154 -5.34 13.72 19.31
CA PHE A 154 -5.76 12.36 19.71
C PHE A 154 -6.60 12.35 21.01
N GLY A 155 -6.90 13.54 21.54
CA GLY A 155 -7.79 13.69 22.68
C GLY A 155 -7.10 13.71 24.04
N LYS A 156 -7.90 14.02 25.08
CA LYS A 156 -7.43 14.20 26.47
C LYS A 156 -6.81 12.94 27.11
N HIS A 157 -7.04 11.79 26.52
CA HIS A 157 -6.60 10.48 27.04
C HIS A 157 -5.13 10.18 26.77
N VAL A 158 -4.39 11.07 26.09
CA VAL A 158 -2.92 11.00 26.04
C VAL A 158 -2.37 11.39 27.41
N LEU A 159 -1.78 10.37 28.07
CA LEU A 159 -1.37 10.44 29.48
C LEU A 159 0.13 10.30 29.62
N PRO A 160 0.87 11.34 30.07
CA PRO A 160 2.28 11.19 30.38
C PRO A 160 2.46 10.28 31.58
N LEU A 161 3.24 9.20 31.41
CA LEU A 161 3.69 8.33 32.50
C LEU A 161 5.12 8.65 32.92
N GLN A 162 5.78 9.55 32.21
CA GLN A 162 7.13 10.01 32.49
C GLN A 162 7.25 11.50 32.21
N LEU A 163 8.14 12.16 32.98
CA LEU A 163 8.61 13.51 32.67
C LEU A 163 10.10 13.46 32.31
N PRO A 164 10.58 14.37 31.45
CA PRO A 164 12.00 14.46 31.14
C PRO A 164 12.81 15.00 32.34
N LEU A 165 13.98 14.41 32.59
CA LEU A 165 14.96 14.93 33.51
C LEU A 165 16.03 15.71 32.73
N GLY A 166 15.94 17.04 32.77
CA GLY A 166 16.72 17.95 31.92
C GLY A 166 16.04 18.24 30.56
N LYS A 167 16.59 19.16 29.81
CA LYS A 167 16.09 19.59 28.50
C LYS A 167 17.20 19.61 27.47
N GLU A 168 16.90 19.28 26.21
CA GLU A 168 17.82 19.39 25.07
C GLU A 168 19.17 18.68 25.34
N GLU A 169 20.30 19.36 25.17
CA GLU A 169 21.62 18.79 25.41
C GLU A 169 21.81 18.30 26.84
N ASN A 170 21.10 18.92 27.82
CA ASN A 170 21.10 18.54 29.23
C ASN A 170 20.09 17.44 29.57
N PHE A 171 19.39 16.87 28.58
CA PHE A 171 18.53 15.71 28.80
C PHE A 171 19.36 14.52 29.24
N GLN A 172 19.18 14.08 30.48
CA GLN A 172 20.01 13.09 31.13
C GLN A 172 19.24 11.89 31.70
N GLY A 173 17.89 11.91 31.65
CA GLY A 173 17.09 10.84 32.23
C GLY A 173 15.61 11.10 32.16
N ILE A 174 14.86 10.31 32.91
CA ILE A 174 13.41 10.42 33.02
C ILE A 174 12.95 10.35 34.48
N ILE A 175 11.80 10.92 34.77
CA ILE A 175 11.06 10.77 36.03
C ILE A 175 9.88 9.85 35.76
N ASP A 176 9.80 8.74 36.45
CA ASP A 176 8.72 7.75 36.38
C ASP A 176 7.61 8.18 37.33
N LEU A 177 6.47 8.60 36.79
CA LEU A 177 5.35 9.12 37.56
C LEU A 177 4.62 8.07 38.35
N TYR A 178 4.62 6.81 37.90
CA TYR A 178 4.00 5.75 38.66
C TYR A 178 4.81 5.38 39.90
N LYS A 179 6.15 5.24 39.74
CA LYS A 179 7.06 4.90 40.86
C LYS A 179 7.49 6.08 41.69
N MET A 180 7.23 7.29 41.25
CA MET A 180 7.72 8.54 41.85
C MET A 180 9.23 8.49 42.13
N LYS A 181 9.99 8.06 41.11
CA LYS A 181 11.47 7.97 41.12
C LYS A 181 12.04 8.55 39.83
N ALA A 182 13.24 9.08 39.93
CA ALA A 182 13.98 9.52 38.75
C ALA A 182 15.03 8.49 38.32
N TYR A 183 15.29 8.39 37.03
CA TYR A 183 16.24 7.47 36.42
C TYR A 183 17.21 8.25 35.55
N ARG A 184 18.43 8.39 36.01
CA ARG A 184 19.50 9.09 35.29
C ARG A 184 20.27 8.09 34.46
N ALA A 185 20.57 8.41 33.20
CA ALA A 185 21.36 7.57 32.32
C ALA A 185 22.78 7.36 32.84
N ASN A 186 23.24 6.12 32.79
CA ASN A 186 24.57 5.74 33.21
C ASN A 186 25.12 4.64 32.27
N GLY A 187 25.95 5.03 31.28
CA GLY A 187 26.46 4.12 30.25
C GLY A 187 25.36 3.45 29.49
N ASN A 188 25.35 2.10 29.48
CA ASN A 188 24.23 1.33 28.89
C ASN A 188 23.12 1.03 29.92
N GLY A 189 23.11 1.73 31.08
CA GLY A 189 22.19 1.56 32.19
C GLY A 189 21.44 2.84 32.55
N SER A 190 20.82 2.80 33.73
CA SER A 190 20.27 3.97 34.40
C SER A 190 20.33 3.76 35.91
N ASP A 191 20.74 4.78 36.65
CA ASP A 191 20.74 4.80 38.11
C ASP A 191 19.38 5.34 38.59
N GLU A 192 18.78 4.65 39.55
CA GLU A 192 17.60 5.14 40.26
C GLU A 192 18.06 6.17 41.30
N ILE A 193 17.43 7.35 41.28
CA ILE A 193 17.70 8.45 42.18
C ILE A 193 16.38 9.05 42.67
N GLU A 194 16.45 9.77 43.81
CA GLU A 194 15.31 10.58 44.24
C GLU A 194 15.01 11.68 43.23
N ILE A 195 13.72 12.09 43.12
CA ILE A 195 13.32 13.17 42.24
C ILE A 195 13.98 14.48 42.76
N PRO A 196 14.76 15.18 41.92
CA PRO A 196 15.35 16.45 42.32
C PRO A 196 14.28 17.47 42.74
N ASP A 197 14.59 18.33 43.74
CA ASP A 197 13.63 19.23 44.35
C ASP A 197 12.90 20.13 43.32
N GLU A 198 13.60 20.54 42.27
CA GLU A 198 13.02 21.38 41.20
C GLU A 198 11.90 20.68 40.37
N TYR A 199 11.82 19.34 40.39
CA TYR A 199 10.81 18.56 39.65
C TYR A 199 9.73 17.98 40.55
N LYS A 200 9.86 18.05 41.90
CA LYS A 200 8.92 17.41 42.85
C LYS A 200 7.48 17.91 42.70
N GLU A 201 7.28 19.19 42.57
CA GLU A 201 5.96 19.78 42.43
C GLU A 201 5.30 19.38 41.11
N ALA A 202 6.04 19.48 39.99
CA ALA A 202 5.57 19.07 38.67
C ALA A 202 5.28 17.54 38.59
N ALA A 203 6.13 16.72 39.21
CA ALA A 203 5.94 15.28 39.28
C ALA A 203 4.72 14.88 40.11
N ALA A 204 4.49 15.54 41.24
CA ALA A 204 3.31 15.31 42.09
C ALA A 204 2.00 15.70 41.36
N ALA A 205 1.96 16.85 40.72
CA ALA A 205 0.79 17.28 39.96
C ALA A 205 0.51 16.37 38.73
N ALA A 206 1.56 15.88 38.06
CA ALA A 206 1.40 14.95 36.95
C ALA A 206 0.99 13.54 37.43
N HIS A 207 1.49 13.09 38.59
CA HIS A 207 1.07 11.85 39.22
C HIS A 207 -0.41 11.87 39.58
N GLU A 208 -0.91 12.94 40.21
CA GLU A 208 -2.34 13.12 40.57
C GLU A 208 -3.22 12.97 39.30
N LYS A 209 -2.89 13.66 38.22
CA LYS A 209 -3.61 13.55 36.94
C LYS A 209 -3.54 12.15 36.37
N MET A 210 -2.43 11.44 36.54
CA MET A 210 -2.28 10.05 36.11
C MET A 210 -3.23 9.14 36.90
N VAL A 211 -3.34 9.32 38.22
CA VAL A 211 -4.27 8.56 39.08
C VAL A 211 -5.71 8.81 38.67
N GLU A 212 -6.10 10.09 38.50
CA GLU A 212 -7.44 10.47 38.05
C GLU A 212 -7.80 9.76 36.71
N ALA A 213 -6.91 9.85 35.73
CA ALA A 213 -7.14 9.21 34.43
C ALA A 213 -7.14 7.66 34.53
N ALA A 214 -6.38 7.07 35.43
CA ALA A 214 -6.35 5.63 35.64
C ALA A 214 -7.68 5.12 36.22
N VAL A 215 -8.21 5.76 37.27
CA VAL A 215 -9.46 5.35 37.92
C VAL A 215 -10.68 5.55 37.02
N GLU A 216 -10.66 6.48 36.08
CA GLU A 216 -11.71 6.65 35.05
C GLU A 216 -11.90 5.39 34.19
N ALA A 217 -10.89 4.50 34.09
CA ALA A 217 -10.97 3.29 33.30
C ALA A 217 -11.71 2.12 34.01
N ASP A 218 -12.10 2.29 35.28
CA ASP A 218 -12.79 1.28 36.07
C ASP A 218 -13.87 1.93 36.95
N ASP A 219 -15.14 1.61 36.72
CA ASP A 219 -16.29 2.24 37.36
C ASP A 219 -16.26 2.09 38.89
N ASP A 220 -15.85 0.92 39.40
CA ASP A 220 -15.79 0.67 40.85
C ASP A 220 -14.69 1.50 41.52
N CYS A 221 -13.51 1.56 40.90
CA CYS A 221 -12.41 2.41 41.37
C CYS A 221 -12.78 3.90 41.29
N MET A 222 -13.44 4.32 40.24
CA MET A 222 -13.89 5.70 40.07
C MET A 222 -14.89 6.14 41.16
N MET A 223 -15.89 5.30 41.48
CA MET A 223 -16.85 5.58 42.51
C MET A 223 -16.18 5.72 43.87
N ARG A 224 -15.31 4.81 44.26
CA ARG A 224 -14.56 4.85 45.53
C ARG A 224 -13.66 6.09 45.61
N TYR A 225 -12.97 6.44 44.52
CA TYR A 225 -12.15 7.63 44.44
C TYR A 225 -12.97 8.94 44.67
N LEU A 226 -14.16 9.04 44.06
CA LEU A 226 -15.09 10.18 44.23
C LEU A 226 -15.68 10.26 45.65
N GLU A 227 -15.82 9.13 46.34
CA GLU A 227 -16.24 9.05 47.74
C GLU A 227 -15.12 9.42 48.71
N GLY A 228 -13.90 9.63 48.19
CA GLY A 228 -12.73 10.01 48.98
C GLY A 228 -12.02 8.84 49.67
N GLU A 229 -12.28 7.62 49.19
CA GLU A 229 -11.53 6.46 49.64
C GLU A 229 -10.12 6.41 49.02
N GLU A 230 -9.17 5.94 49.80
CA GLU A 230 -7.80 5.74 49.35
C GLU A 230 -7.72 4.52 48.38
N ILE A 231 -7.27 4.72 47.15
CA ILE A 231 -7.04 3.68 46.17
C ILE A 231 -5.59 3.26 46.28
N SER A 232 -5.33 1.97 46.45
CA SER A 232 -3.95 1.45 46.55
C SER A 232 -3.20 1.52 45.19
N ASP A 233 -1.86 1.61 45.28
CA ASP A 233 -1.00 1.61 44.08
C ASP A 233 -1.25 0.39 43.19
N GLU A 234 -1.53 -0.78 43.77
CA GLU A 234 -1.87 -1.99 43.00
C GLU A 234 -3.17 -1.86 42.23
N GLU A 235 -4.19 -1.22 42.80
CA GLU A 235 -5.47 -0.97 42.12
C GLU A 235 -5.31 0.07 41.02
N ILE A 236 -4.59 1.17 41.30
CA ILE A 236 -4.24 2.19 40.29
C ILE A 236 -3.54 1.53 39.09
N MET A 237 -2.58 0.64 39.32
CA MET A 237 -1.89 -0.10 38.26
C MET A 237 -2.83 -0.99 37.47
N LYS A 238 -3.75 -1.69 38.12
CA LYS A 238 -4.75 -2.52 37.42
C LYS A 238 -5.66 -1.69 36.56
N CYS A 239 -6.16 -0.56 37.05
CA CYS A 239 -6.98 0.39 36.28
C CYS A 239 -6.20 0.96 35.08
N LEU A 240 -4.96 1.38 35.28
CA LEU A 240 -4.09 1.88 34.24
C LEU A 240 -3.84 0.84 33.14
N ILE A 241 -3.51 -0.41 33.51
CA ILE A 241 -3.31 -1.52 32.56
C ILE A 241 -4.63 -1.78 31.80
N LYS A 242 -5.78 -1.80 32.47
CA LYS A 242 -7.09 -1.98 31.85
C LYS A 242 -7.36 -0.89 30.83
N GLY A 243 -7.19 0.38 31.20
CA GLY A 243 -7.42 1.51 30.31
C GLY A 243 -6.50 1.53 29.09
N ILE A 244 -5.23 1.15 29.25
CA ILE A 244 -4.27 1.07 28.13
C ILE A 244 -4.63 -0.08 27.19
N ARG A 245 -4.92 -1.25 27.73
CA ARG A 245 -5.27 -2.45 26.94
C ARG A 245 -6.57 -2.29 26.16
N GLN A 246 -7.54 -1.55 26.72
CA GLN A 246 -8.79 -1.24 26.04
C GLN A 246 -8.68 -0.04 25.08
N ALA A 247 -7.48 0.50 24.87
CA ALA A 247 -7.22 1.67 24.05
C ALA A 247 -8.04 2.93 24.48
N ILE A 248 -8.33 3.05 25.79
CA ILE A 248 -8.95 4.22 26.41
C ILE A 248 -7.87 5.21 26.85
N ILE A 249 -6.74 4.72 27.37
CA ILE A 249 -5.59 5.52 27.83
C ILE A 249 -4.42 5.29 26.86
N TYR A 250 -3.77 6.36 26.44
CA TYR A 250 -2.61 6.33 25.57
C TYR A 250 -1.38 6.80 26.35
N PRO A 251 -0.56 5.88 26.90
CA PRO A 251 0.59 6.24 27.71
C PRO A 251 1.65 6.92 26.85
N MET A 252 2.14 8.06 27.32
CA MET A 252 3.21 8.84 26.71
C MET A 252 4.50 8.70 27.53
N LEU A 253 5.53 8.23 26.88
CA LEU A 253 6.87 8.03 27.39
C LEU A 253 7.85 8.93 26.63
N CYS A 254 9.04 9.19 27.17
CA CYS A 254 10.02 10.02 26.50
C CYS A 254 11.43 9.46 26.60
N GLY A 255 12.28 9.85 25.66
CA GLY A 255 13.67 9.41 25.65
C GLY A 255 14.49 9.93 24.46
N SER A 256 15.68 9.41 24.36
CA SER A 256 16.57 9.62 23.21
C SER A 256 17.20 8.29 22.80
N ALA A 257 16.83 7.83 21.62
CA ALA A 257 17.46 6.65 21.02
C ALA A 257 18.96 6.88 20.83
N TYR A 258 19.36 8.06 20.38
CA TYR A 258 20.75 8.40 20.12
C TYR A 258 21.63 8.38 21.38
N LYS A 259 21.12 8.90 22.51
CA LYS A 259 21.81 8.88 23.81
C LYS A 259 21.52 7.61 24.63
N ASN A 260 20.71 6.68 24.12
CA ASN A 260 20.26 5.47 24.80
C ASN A 260 19.58 5.77 26.16
N ILE A 261 18.77 6.85 26.21
CA ILE A 261 18.05 7.29 27.42
C ILE A 261 16.57 6.90 27.30
N GLY A 262 15.98 6.32 28.37
CA GLY A 262 14.57 5.97 28.46
C GLY A 262 14.21 4.57 27.91
N LEU A 263 15.08 3.92 27.10
CA LEU A 263 14.77 2.67 26.37
C LEU A 263 14.49 1.47 27.28
N GLY A 264 15.24 1.33 28.38
CA GLY A 264 14.98 0.26 29.35
C GLY A 264 13.64 0.42 30.06
N ARG A 265 13.20 1.67 30.31
CA ARG A 265 11.88 1.97 30.87
C ARG A 265 10.77 1.77 29.85
N LEU A 266 11.03 2.08 28.59
CA LEU A 266 10.14 1.75 27.50
C LEU A 266 9.88 0.25 27.40
N MET A 267 10.91 -0.60 27.43
CA MET A 267 10.74 -2.06 27.44
C MET A 267 9.97 -2.55 28.67
N ASN A 268 10.21 -1.95 29.85
CA ASN A 268 9.44 -2.27 31.06
C ASN A 268 7.95 -1.90 30.86
N ALA A 269 7.65 -0.72 30.36
CA ALA A 269 6.29 -0.27 30.10
C ALA A 269 5.57 -1.19 29.09
N ILE A 270 6.25 -1.60 28.03
CA ILE A 270 5.71 -2.58 27.06
C ILE A 270 5.34 -3.89 27.77
N ILE A 271 6.23 -4.45 28.61
CA ILE A 271 5.93 -5.70 29.32
C ILE A 271 4.77 -5.53 30.29
N ASP A 272 4.74 -4.43 31.02
CA ASP A 272 3.78 -4.20 32.11
C ASP A 272 2.39 -3.82 31.59
N PHE A 273 2.29 -3.07 30.47
CA PHE A 273 1.03 -2.48 29.98
C PHE A 273 0.40 -3.20 28.78
N THR A 274 1.18 -3.90 27.95
CA THR A 274 0.59 -4.57 26.77
C THR A 274 0.06 -5.97 27.10
N TYR A 275 -0.78 -6.48 26.20
CA TYR A 275 -1.25 -7.85 26.33
C TYR A 275 -0.12 -8.86 26.11
N PRO A 276 -0.03 -9.95 26.92
CA PRO A 276 0.62 -11.17 26.49
C PRO A 276 -0.03 -11.72 25.22
N ALA A 277 0.77 -12.26 24.33
CA ALA A 277 0.29 -12.72 23.02
C ALA A 277 -0.81 -13.80 23.08
N ILE A 278 -0.91 -14.53 24.19
CA ILE A 278 -1.89 -15.59 24.43
C ILE A 278 -3.27 -15.09 24.90
N LEU A 279 -3.38 -13.84 25.38
CA LEU A 279 -4.64 -13.34 25.98
C LEU A 279 -5.61 -12.72 24.97
N ASN A 280 -5.25 -12.65 23.71
CA ASN A 280 -6.12 -12.11 22.69
C ASN A 280 -6.87 -13.24 22.00
N ASP A 281 -8.19 -13.31 22.19
CA ASP A 281 -9.07 -14.09 21.33
C ASP A 281 -8.96 -13.56 19.90
N TYR A 282 -9.05 -14.43 18.92
CA TYR A 282 -8.96 -14.04 17.53
C TYR A 282 -10.10 -14.67 16.72
N ILE A 283 -10.51 -13.96 15.69
CA ILE A 283 -11.57 -14.40 14.79
C ILE A 283 -10.97 -15.19 13.64
N VAL A 284 -11.57 -16.32 13.32
CA VAL A 284 -11.31 -17.10 12.11
C VAL A 284 -12.63 -17.36 11.39
N MET A 285 -12.54 -17.65 10.10
CA MET A 285 -13.65 -18.18 9.30
C MET A 285 -13.51 -19.68 9.26
N ASP A 286 -14.49 -20.41 9.76
CA ASP A 286 -14.57 -21.86 9.57
C ASP A 286 -14.87 -22.16 8.10
N LYS A 287 -14.08 -23.00 7.46
CA LYS A 287 -14.17 -23.22 6.02
C LYS A 287 -15.31 -24.14 5.62
N GLU A 288 -15.78 -25.00 6.53
CA GLU A 288 -16.91 -25.90 6.29
C GLU A 288 -18.25 -25.17 6.42
N THR A 289 -18.39 -24.34 7.46
CA THR A 289 -19.64 -23.63 7.75
C THR A 289 -19.70 -22.25 7.10
N GLY A 290 -18.56 -21.61 6.85
CA GLY A 290 -18.44 -20.22 6.39
C GLY A 290 -18.81 -19.19 7.46
N GLU A 291 -18.89 -19.60 8.73
CA GLU A 291 -19.21 -18.73 9.86
C GLU A 291 -17.95 -18.21 10.57
N GLU A 292 -18.06 -17.05 11.19
CA GLU A 292 -17.02 -16.52 12.06
C GLU A 292 -17.00 -17.27 13.39
N GLU A 293 -15.82 -17.73 13.79
CA GLU A 293 -15.56 -18.40 15.06
C GLU A 293 -14.51 -17.63 15.85
N VAL A 294 -14.78 -17.42 17.14
CA VAL A 294 -13.77 -16.87 18.07
C VAL A 294 -12.99 -18.05 18.65
N ARG A 295 -11.67 -18.02 18.50
CA ARG A 295 -10.77 -19.06 19.00
C ARG A 295 -9.81 -18.52 20.04
N ASP A 296 -9.47 -19.37 21.00
CA ASP A 296 -8.43 -19.12 21.99
C ASP A 296 -7.10 -19.81 21.62
N ALA A 297 -6.08 -19.57 22.40
CA ALA A 297 -4.75 -20.15 22.22
C ALA A 297 -4.69 -21.69 22.26
N ASN A 298 -5.70 -22.36 22.86
CA ASN A 298 -5.77 -23.82 22.97
C ASN A 298 -6.45 -24.50 21.79
N ALA A 299 -7.02 -23.73 20.86
CA ALA A 299 -7.63 -24.24 19.66
C ALA A 299 -6.60 -24.98 18.77
N PRO A 300 -7.04 -25.81 17.81
CA PRO A 300 -6.14 -26.37 16.81
C PRO A 300 -5.28 -25.31 16.12
N MET A 301 -4.09 -25.72 15.65
CA MET A 301 -3.10 -24.80 15.11
C MET A 301 -3.67 -23.94 13.97
N ALA A 302 -3.49 -22.63 14.11
CA ALA A 302 -3.75 -21.62 13.08
C ALA A 302 -2.68 -20.53 13.10
N ALA A 303 -2.20 -20.15 11.93
CA ALA A 303 -1.19 -19.12 11.76
C ALA A 303 -1.45 -18.32 10.48
N LEU A 304 -1.17 -17.01 10.51
CA LEU A 304 -1.27 -16.11 9.37
C LEU A 304 0.13 -15.79 8.84
N VAL A 305 0.34 -15.95 7.55
CA VAL A 305 1.53 -15.47 6.86
C VAL A 305 1.33 -13.98 6.54
N PHE A 306 1.98 -13.12 7.31
CA PHE A 306 1.79 -11.67 7.19
C PHE A 306 2.80 -10.99 6.27
N LYS A 307 3.89 -11.68 5.92
CA LYS A 307 4.95 -11.17 5.04
C LYS A 307 5.69 -12.30 4.32
N THR A 308 6.05 -12.07 3.08
CA THR A 308 6.91 -12.96 2.28
C THR A 308 8.07 -12.15 1.70
N THR A 309 9.29 -12.70 1.72
CA THR A 309 10.47 -12.08 1.09
C THR A 309 11.27 -13.13 0.35
N SER A 310 12.01 -12.72 -0.67
CA SER A 310 12.95 -13.61 -1.39
C SER A 310 14.38 -13.29 -1.01
N ASP A 311 15.04 -14.25 -0.39
CA ASP A 311 16.47 -14.19 -0.10
C ASP A 311 17.25 -14.90 -1.22
N PRO A 312 18.35 -14.33 -1.75
CA PRO A 312 19.11 -14.91 -2.84
C PRO A 312 19.73 -16.28 -2.51
N PHE A 313 20.01 -16.58 -1.24
CA PHE A 313 20.69 -17.80 -0.80
C PHE A 313 19.73 -18.83 -0.22
N VAL A 314 18.75 -18.37 0.55
CA VAL A 314 17.81 -19.24 1.28
C VAL A 314 16.54 -19.52 0.45
N GLY A 315 16.23 -18.63 -0.49
CA GLY A 315 15.00 -18.66 -1.28
C GLY A 315 13.87 -17.88 -0.60
N ARG A 316 12.64 -18.29 -0.85
CA ARG A 316 11.45 -17.63 -0.31
C ARG A 316 11.35 -17.84 1.20
N LEU A 317 11.20 -16.74 1.95
CA LEU A 317 11.00 -16.70 3.40
C LEU A 317 9.56 -16.27 3.68
N SER A 318 8.83 -17.03 4.47
CA SER A 318 7.45 -16.73 4.89
C SER A 318 7.46 -16.43 6.39
N TYR A 319 7.10 -15.20 6.75
CA TYR A 319 6.94 -14.73 8.12
C TYR A 319 5.51 -14.97 8.56
N PHE A 320 5.32 -15.65 9.66
CA PHE A 320 3.99 -15.98 10.15
C PHE A 320 3.86 -15.72 11.64
N ARG A 321 2.64 -15.40 12.08
CA ARG A 321 2.25 -15.40 13.48
C ARG A 321 1.35 -16.59 13.76
N VAL A 322 1.64 -17.32 14.83
CA VAL A 322 0.78 -18.39 15.37
C VAL A 322 -0.30 -17.75 16.25
N PHE A 323 -1.56 -18.02 15.99
CA PHE A 323 -2.68 -17.56 16.80
C PHE A 323 -3.15 -18.62 17.80
N SER A 324 -3.02 -19.90 17.46
CA SER A 324 -3.33 -21.02 18.35
C SER A 324 -2.43 -22.22 18.07
N GLY A 325 -2.25 -23.04 19.07
CA GLY A 325 -1.42 -24.23 18.97
C GLY A 325 0.05 -23.93 18.78
N SER A 326 0.75 -24.68 17.97
CA SER A 326 2.18 -24.45 17.67
C SER A 326 2.60 -25.04 16.35
N ILE A 327 3.56 -24.42 15.68
CA ILE A 327 4.24 -24.97 14.50
C ILE A 327 5.61 -25.50 14.91
N LYS A 328 5.91 -26.76 14.56
CA LYS A 328 7.16 -27.45 14.90
C LYS A 328 8.02 -27.66 13.67
N ALA A 329 9.34 -27.67 13.86
CA ALA A 329 10.24 -28.12 12.81
C ALA A 329 9.95 -29.59 12.43
N ASP A 330 10.23 -29.96 11.18
CA ASP A 330 9.95 -31.27 10.59
C ASP A 330 8.49 -31.70 10.66
N SER A 331 7.52 -30.75 10.62
CA SER A 331 6.09 -30.99 10.58
C SER A 331 5.48 -30.70 9.21
N VAL A 332 4.20 -31.03 9.07
CA VAL A 332 3.38 -30.67 7.91
C VAL A 332 2.23 -29.79 8.40
N VAL A 333 1.96 -28.73 7.67
CA VAL A 333 0.81 -27.84 7.91
C VAL A 333 -0.03 -27.75 6.63
N TYR A 334 -1.26 -27.32 6.74
CA TYR A 334 -2.19 -27.18 5.62
C TYR A 334 -2.43 -25.70 5.30
N ASN A 335 -2.29 -25.33 4.04
CA ASN A 335 -2.67 -24.01 3.56
C ASN A 335 -4.14 -24.06 3.13
N SER A 336 -5.03 -23.50 3.91
CA SER A 336 -6.48 -23.57 3.69
C SER A 336 -6.93 -22.85 2.41
N ARG A 337 -6.27 -21.75 2.04
CA ARG A 337 -6.60 -21.00 0.83
C ARG A 337 -6.16 -21.71 -0.45
N ARG A 338 -5.00 -22.38 -0.41
CA ARG A 338 -4.41 -23.08 -1.58
C ARG A 338 -4.84 -24.53 -1.65
N GLU A 339 -5.41 -25.06 -0.58
CA GLU A 339 -5.83 -26.47 -0.43
C GLU A 339 -4.65 -27.45 -0.62
N GLU A 340 -3.46 -27.04 -0.13
CA GLU A 340 -2.22 -27.77 -0.30
C GLU A 340 -1.49 -27.97 1.03
N GLU A 341 -0.81 -29.11 1.17
CA GLU A 341 0.06 -29.39 2.30
C GLU A 341 1.44 -28.77 2.12
N GLU A 342 1.94 -28.11 3.17
CA GLU A 342 3.26 -27.52 3.20
C GLU A 342 4.17 -28.21 4.23
N ARG A 343 5.36 -28.56 3.83
CA ARG A 343 6.34 -29.16 4.73
C ARG A 343 7.20 -28.08 5.40
N ILE A 344 7.17 -28.02 6.71
CA ILE A 344 7.99 -27.18 7.56
C ILE A 344 9.30 -27.93 7.85
N ALA A 345 10.39 -27.59 7.18
CA ALA A 345 11.69 -28.24 7.43
C ALA A 345 12.38 -27.60 8.66
N ASN A 346 12.81 -26.35 8.55
CA ASN A 346 13.47 -25.60 9.61
C ASN A 346 12.67 -24.36 9.94
N ILE A 347 12.64 -24.02 11.21
CA ILE A 347 12.00 -22.80 11.71
C ILE A 347 13.07 -21.92 12.37
N PHE A 348 12.94 -20.63 12.17
CA PHE A 348 13.80 -19.64 12.81
C PHE A 348 13.01 -18.37 13.11
N THR A 349 13.53 -17.52 13.97
CA THR A 349 13.16 -16.12 14.02
C THR A 349 14.26 -15.29 13.36
N MET A 350 13.92 -14.11 12.88
CA MET A 350 14.87 -13.20 12.25
C MET A 350 15.18 -12.05 13.18
N ARG A 351 16.45 -11.62 13.19
CA ARG A 351 16.86 -10.33 13.74
C ARG A 351 17.53 -9.56 12.62
N GLY A 352 16.79 -8.66 11.98
CA GLY A 352 17.20 -8.12 10.70
C GLY A 352 17.45 -9.26 9.70
N LYS A 353 18.65 -9.33 9.15
CA LYS A 353 19.07 -10.43 8.23
C LYS A 353 19.56 -11.71 8.94
N THR A 354 19.72 -11.68 10.27
CA THR A 354 20.31 -12.80 11.02
C THR A 354 19.24 -13.81 11.39
N GLN A 355 19.42 -15.07 10.97
CA GLN A 355 18.57 -16.20 11.32
C GLN A 355 18.92 -16.75 12.69
N ILE A 356 17.94 -16.91 13.56
CA ILE A 356 18.08 -17.52 14.88
C ILE A 356 17.21 -18.80 14.89
N PRO A 357 17.82 -20.01 14.93
CA PRO A 357 17.07 -21.26 14.87
C PRO A 357 16.11 -21.41 16.04
N MET A 358 14.93 -21.99 15.75
CA MET A 358 13.90 -22.37 16.73
C MET A 358 13.48 -23.83 16.49
N LYS A 359 13.06 -24.51 17.56
CA LYS A 359 12.51 -25.86 17.46
C LYS A 359 11.02 -25.84 17.14
N GLN A 360 10.32 -24.85 17.72
CA GLN A 360 8.90 -24.61 17.53
C GLN A 360 8.59 -23.12 17.68
N VAL A 361 7.47 -22.71 17.12
CA VAL A 361 6.85 -21.40 17.32
C VAL A 361 5.55 -21.67 18.09
N PRO A 362 5.46 -21.28 19.37
CA PRO A 362 4.26 -21.46 20.17
C PRO A 362 3.17 -20.45 19.79
N ASP A 363 2.01 -20.64 20.37
CA ASP A 363 0.90 -19.69 20.31
C ASP A 363 1.34 -18.26 20.64
N GLY A 364 0.86 -17.31 19.87
CA GLY A 364 1.18 -15.90 19.98
C GLY A 364 2.54 -15.48 19.41
N ASP A 365 3.48 -16.40 19.16
CA ASP A 365 4.82 -16.05 18.69
C ASP A 365 4.90 -15.87 17.16
N ILE A 366 5.97 -15.22 16.75
CA ILE A 366 6.32 -14.96 15.34
C ILE A 366 7.47 -15.86 14.93
N GLY A 367 7.27 -16.61 13.86
CA GLY A 367 8.27 -17.46 13.25
C GLY A 367 8.48 -17.17 11.77
N VAL A 368 9.54 -17.76 11.24
CA VAL A 368 9.90 -17.69 9.82
C VAL A 368 10.26 -19.07 9.32
N VAL A 369 9.74 -19.42 8.16
CA VAL A 369 10.11 -20.66 7.45
C VAL A 369 10.59 -20.33 6.04
N ALA A 370 11.44 -21.20 5.51
CA ALA A 370 11.94 -21.04 4.16
C ALA A 370 11.33 -22.08 3.20
N LYS A 371 11.22 -21.68 1.93
CA LYS A 371 10.93 -22.58 0.79
C LYS A 371 9.54 -23.22 0.82
N LEU A 372 8.53 -22.56 1.40
CA LEU A 372 7.15 -22.95 1.17
C LEU A 372 6.81 -22.79 -0.31
N GLN A 373 6.10 -23.76 -0.89
CA GLN A 373 5.89 -23.82 -2.34
C GLN A 373 4.66 -23.05 -2.79
N TYR A 374 3.58 -23.19 -2.05
CA TYR A 374 2.25 -22.68 -2.42
C TYR A 374 1.84 -21.42 -1.63
N THR A 375 2.48 -21.20 -0.48
CA THR A 375 2.08 -20.17 0.49
C THR A 375 2.56 -18.78 0.10
N SER A 376 1.67 -17.79 0.16
CA SER A 376 1.90 -16.37 -0.10
C SER A 376 1.49 -15.49 1.08
N THR A 377 1.80 -14.19 1.03
CA THR A 377 1.35 -13.21 2.04
C THR A 377 -0.17 -13.17 2.09
N GLY A 378 -0.73 -13.26 3.31
CA GLY A 378 -2.16 -13.29 3.58
C GLY A 378 -2.76 -14.70 3.65
N ASP A 379 -1.98 -15.75 3.37
CA ASP A 379 -2.48 -17.14 3.47
C ASP A 379 -2.48 -17.61 4.93
N THR A 380 -3.42 -18.49 5.25
CA THR A 380 -3.53 -19.15 6.55
C THR A 380 -2.92 -20.53 6.49
N LEU A 381 -2.08 -20.85 7.47
CA LEU A 381 -1.59 -22.18 7.74
C LEU A 381 -2.36 -22.76 8.93
N CYS A 382 -2.95 -23.93 8.80
CA CYS A 382 -3.78 -24.53 9.85
C CYS A 382 -3.56 -26.05 9.96
N ASP A 383 -4.24 -26.66 10.94
CA ASP A 383 -4.38 -28.12 11.01
C ASP A 383 -5.38 -28.58 9.95
N LYS A 384 -5.03 -29.60 9.17
CA LYS A 384 -5.88 -30.14 8.11
C LYS A 384 -7.23 -30.67 8.62
N ASN A 385 -7.28 -31.10 9.88
CA ASN A 385 -8.53 -31.61 10.49
C ASN A 385 -9.40 -30.48 11.09
N SER A 386 -8.94 -29.24 11.03
CA SER A 386 -9.66 -28.07 11.52
C SER A 386 -9.34 -26.90 10.59
N GLU A 387 -9.91 -26.97 9.39
CA GLU A 387 -9.66 -26.00 8.34
C GLU A 387 -10.31 -24.64 8.66
N VAL A 388 -9.48 -23.63 8.79
CA VAL A 388 -9.90 -22.24 9.05
C VAL A 388 -9.13 -21.26 8.18
N GLU A 389 -9.72 -20.09 7.99
CA GLU A 389 -9.05 -18.93 7.41
C GLU A 389 -9.03 -17.78 8.41
N VAL A 390 -7.85 -17.26 8.70
CA VAL A 390 -7.69 -15.98 9.41
C VAL A 390 -8.09 -14.86 8.45
N PRO A 391 -8.90 -13.87 8.87
CA PRO A 391 -9.33 -12.77 8.00
C PRO A 391 -8.17 -12.16 7.24
N PRO A 392 -8.31 -11.90 5.93
CA PRO A 392 -7.25 -11.44 5.07
C PRO A 392 -6.70 -10.07 5.47
N ILE A 393 -5.50 -9.76 5.00
CA ILE A 393 -4.93 -8.42 5.14
C ILE A 393 -5.52 -7.54 4.04
N ASN A 394 -6.22 -6.46 4.43
CA ASN A 394 -6.77 -5.49 3.47
C ASN A 394 -5.66 -4.52 3.02
N PHE A 395 -4.91 -4.93 2.00
CA PHE A 395 -3.91 -4.06 1.39
C PHE A 395 -4.56 -2.92 0.61
N PRO A 396 -3.95 -1.72 0.60
CA PRO A 396 -4.45 -0.61 -0.21
C PRO A 396 -4.27 -0.89 -1.69
N LEU A 397 -5.15 -0.34 -2.50
CA LEU A 397 -5.01 -0.38 -3.96
C LEU A 397 -3.88 0.57 -4.41
N PRO A 398 -3.07 0.18 -5.40
CA PRO A 398 -2.04 1.03 -5.94
C PRO A 398 -2.63 2.22 -6.70
N MET A 399 -2.05 3.41 -6.51
CA MET A 399 -2.52 4.66 -7.09
C MET A 399 -1.61 5.21 -8.20
N TYR A 400 -0.41 4.67 -8.38
CA TYR A 400 0.58 5.16 -9.33
C TYR A 400 0.91 4.10 -10.38
N THR A 401 0.68 4.40 -11.65
CA THR A 401 0.85 3.45 -12.77
C THR A 401 1.86 3.97 -13.78
N ARG A 402 2.74 3.08 -14.25
CA ARG A 402 3.71 3.32 -15.34
C ARG A 402 3.67 2.20 -16.36
N ALA A 403 4.03 2.52 -17.59
CA ALA A 403 4.29 1.53 -18.63
C ALA A 403 5.74 1.06 -18.54
N ILE A 404 5.95 -0.27 -18.54
CA ILE A 404 7.28 -0.87 -18.44
C ILE A 404 7.71 -1.47 -19.78
N TYR A 405 8.91 -1.12 -20.21
CA TYR A 405 9.50 -1.55 -21.46
C TYR A 405 10.86 -2.22 -21.22
N PRO A 406 11.20 -3.26 -22.00
CA PRO A 406 12.52 -3.87 -21.92
C PRO A 406 13.61 -2.87 -22.39
N LYS A 407 14.71 -2.78 -21.64
CA LYS A 407 15.89 -2.03 -22.08
C LYS A 407 16.60 -2.76 -23.22
N LYS A 408 16.54 -4.09 -23.24
CA LYS A 408 17.08 -4.95 -24.29
C LYS A 408 15.92 -5.71 -24.94
N LYS A 409 15.84 -5.68 -26.27
CA LYS A 409 14.83 -6.41 -27.04
C LYS A 409 14.92 -7.92 -26.74
N GLY A 410 13.80 -8.54 -26.40
CA GLY A 410 13.68 -9.95 -26.07
C GLY A 410 13.77 -10.29 -24.58
N ASP A 411 13.82 -9.28 -23.68
CA ASP A 411 13.78 -9.49 -22.23
C ASP A 411 12.36 -9.41 -21.64
N GLU A 412 11.31 -9.33 -22.47
CA GLU A 412 9.91 -9.18 -22.04
C GLU A 412 9.48 -10.31 -21.09
N ASP A 413 9.78 -11.56 -21.43
CA ASP A 413 9.43 -12.72 -20.59
C ASP A 413 10.20 -12.74 -19.26
N LYS A 414 11.45 -12.26 -19.28
CA LYS A 414 12.26 -12.15 -18.06
C LYS A 414 11.72 -11.08 -17.13
N ILE A 415 11.27 -9.94 -17.68
CA ILE A 415 10.61 -8.86 -16.93
C ILE A 415 9.36 -9.43 -16.25
N MET A 416 8.48 -10.10 -17.00
CA MET A 416 7.27 -10.69 -16.44
C MET A 416 7.57 -11.73 -15.36
N SER A 417 8.57 -12.59 -15.57
CA SER A 417 8.99 -13.55 -14.54
C SER A 417 9.52 -12.88 -13.27
N ALA A 418 10.29 -11.80 -13.41
CA ALA A 418 10.80 -11.03 -12.28
C ALA A 418 9.69 -10.30 -11.53
N LEU A 419 8.77 -9.65 -12.27
CA LEU A 419 7.62 -8.95 -11.68
C LEU A 419 6.69 -9.90 -10.93
N ASN A 420 6.40 -11.08 -11.46
CA ASN A 420 5.58 -12.09 -10.79
C ASN A 420 6.17 -12.47 -9.41
N ARG A 421 7.49 -12.62 -9.33
CA ARG A 421 8.18 -12.92 -8.07
C ARG A 421 8.11 -11.73 -7.09
N LEU A 422 8.18 -10.50 -7.59
CA LEU A 422 8.05 -9.30 -6.76
C LEU A 422 6.60 -9.10 -6.28
N MET A 423 5.61 -9.45 -7.09
CA MET A 423 4.19 -9.48 -6.68
C MET A 423 3.91 -10.51 -5.60
N ASP A 424 4.65 -11.63 -5.58
CA ASP A 424 4.59 -12.61 -4.49
C ASP A 424 5.13 -12.04 -3.16
N GLU A 425 6.10 -11.10 -3.23
CA GLU A 425 6.64 -10.41 -2.06
C GLU A 425 5.74 -9.27 -1.60
N ASP A 426 5.17 -8.51 -2.53
CA ASP A 426 4.38 -7.30 -2.28
C ASP A 426 3.04 -7.33 -3.01
N PRO A 427 1.93 -7.59 -2.30
CA PRO A 427 0.59 -7.64 -2.88
C PRO A 427 0.06 -6.30 -3.43
N THR A 428 0.72 -5.18 -3.15
CA THR A 428 0.34 -3.86 -3.69
C THR A 428 0.94 -3.57 -5.06
N ILE A 429 1.75 -4.48 -5.58
CA ILE A 429 2.23 -4.41 -6.97
C ILE A 429 1.20 -5.10 -7.86
N ILE A 430 0.66 -4.37 -8.82
CA ILE A 430 -0.25 -4.92 -9.83
C ILE A 430 0.37 -4.76 -11.22
N VAL A 431 0.43 -5.85 -11.95
CA VAL A 431 0.91 -5.86 -13.34
C VAL A 431 -0.23 -6.27 -14.26
N THR A 432 -0.53 -5.43 -15.24
CA THR A 432 -1.59 -5.68 -16.22
C THR A 432 -1.07 -5.47 -17.64
N LYS A 433 -1.69 -6.11 -18.60
CA LYS A 433 -1.42 -5.86 -20.01
C LYS A 433 -2.60 -5.08 -20.61
N ASN A 434 -2.31 -3.89 -21.10
CA ASN A 434 -3.32 -3.07 -21.76
C ASN A 434 -3.76 -3.74 -23.06
N PRO A 435 -5.05 -4.05 -23.27
CA PRO A 435 -5.51 -4.74 -24.48
C PRO A 435 -5.46 -3.86 -25.74
N VAL A 436 -5.52 -2.54 -25.60
CA VAL A 436 -5.52 -1.55 -26.70
C VAL A 436 -4.10 -1.20 -27.08
N THR A 437 -3.33 -0.62 -26.14
CA THR A 437 -1.95 -0.15 -26.39
C THR A 437 -0.92 -1.27 -26.43
N LYS A 438 -1.28 -2.47 -25.97
CA LYS A 438 -0.41 -3.66 -25.81
C LYS A 438 0.73 -3.45 -24.81
N GLU A 439 0.75 -2.35 -24.11
CA GLU A 439 1.73 -2.07 -23.07
C GLU A 439 1.57 -3.00 -21.87
N THR A 440 2.68 -3.31 -21.23
CA THR A 440 2.67 -3.85 -19.87
C THR A 440 2.70 -2.68 -18.90
N LEU A 441 1.68 -2.60 -18.05
CA LEU A 441 1.53 -1.57 -17.02
C LEU A 441 1.89 -2.16 -15.66
N ILE A 442 2.67 -1.40 -14.88
CA ILE A 442 2.98 -1.68 -13.49
C ILE A 442 2.37 -0.60 -12.61
N SER A 443 1.60 -1.01 -11.62
CA SER A 443 1.00 -0.11 -10.63
C SER A 443 1.56 -0.41 -9.24
N GLY A 444 1.82 0.64 -8.48
CA GLY A 444 2.31 0.61 -7.10
C GLY A 444 1.76 1.76 -6.27
N MET A 445 2.15 1.84 -5.02
CA MET A 445 1.64 2.85 -4.08
C MET A 445 2.09 4.26 -4.43
N GLY A 446 3.28 4.42 -5.00
CA GLY A 446 3.85 5.72 -5.38
C GLY A 446 5.08 5.57 -6.27
N ASP A 447 5.67 6.70 -6.62
CA ASP A 447 6.86 6.78 -7.46
C ASP A 447 8.07 6.10 -6.81
N GLN A 448 8.33 6.36 -5.52
CA GLN A 448 9.43 5.72 -4.79
C GLN A 448 9.25 4.21 -4.70
N HIS A 449 8.01 3.74 -4.54
CA HIS A 449 7.71 2.32 -4.53
C HIS A 449 8.09 1.65 -5.86
N ILE A 450 7.65 2.23 -6.99
CA ILE A 450 7.96 1.71 -8.33
C ILE A 450 9.48 1.76 -8.60
N ASP A 451 10.17 2.83 -8.21
CA ASP A 451 11.63 2.93 -8.38
C ASP A 451 12.37 1.82 -7.64
N ILE A 452 11.94 1.50 -6.41
CA ILE A 452 12.52 0.41 -5.61
C ILE A 452 12.26 -0.95 -6.26
N ILE A 453 11.07 -1.17 -6.82
CA ILE A 453 10.74 -2.38 -7.55
C ILE A 453 11.70 -2.55 -8.74
N MET A 454 11.97 -1.48 -9.49
CA MET A 454 12.91 -1.51 -10.60
C MET A 454 14.35 -1.81 -10.15
N GLU A 455 14.80 -1.19 -9.05
CA GLU A 455 16.12 -1.49 -8.48
C GLU A 455 16.22 -2.95 -8.00
N ARG A 456 15.18 -3.48 -7.34
CA ARG A 456 15.11 -4.89 -6.92
C ARG A 456 15.10 -5.84 -8.11
N MET A 457 14.37 -5.52 -9.18
CA MET A 457 14.33 -6.31 -10.40
C MET A 457 15.72 -6.43 -11.02
N GLN A 458 16.46 -5.33 -11.10
CA GLN A 458 17.83 -5.32 -11.59
C GLN A 458 18.76 -6.11 -10.66
N ARG A 459 18.71 -5.87 -9.35
CA ARG A 459 19.61 -6.47 -8.37
C ARG A 459 19.37 -7.97 -8.18
N LYS A 460 18.10 -8.38 -7.96
CA LYS A 460 17.76 -9.79 -7.66
C LYS A 460 17.73 -10.69 -8.89
N PHE A 461 17.34 -10.15 -10.05
CA PHE A 461 17.07 -10.94 -11.24
C PHE A 461 17.93 -10.57 -12.45
N GLY A 462 18.74 -9.52 -12.36
CA GLY A 462 19.63 -9.06 -13.46
C GLY A 462 18.88 -8.51 -14.68
N VAL A 463 17.63 -8.08 -14.50
CA VAL A 463 16.77 -7.60 -15.58
C VAL A 463 16.61 -6.09 -15.49
N GLU A 464 16.89 -5.39 -16.58
CA GLU A 464 16.74 -3.93 -16.68
C GLU A 464 15.54 -3.58 -17.56
N ALA A 465 14.73 -2.64 -17.09
CA ALA A 465 13.60 -2.10 -17.84
C ALA A 465 13.57 -0.57 -17.77
N ILE A 466 12.73 0.04 -18.60
CA ILE A 466 12.54 1.49 -18.71
C ILE A 466 11.08 1.77 -18.39
N LEU A 467 10.83 2.74 -17.53
CA LEU A 467 9.50 3.24 -17.22
C LEU A 467 9.17 4.44 -18.11
N LYS A 468 7.94 4.46 -18.60
CA LYS A 468 7.37 5.60 -19.33
C LYS A 468 5.97 5.91 -18.81
N ALA A 469 5.45 7.10 -19.10
CA ALA A 469 4.04 7.37 -18.93
C ALA A 469 3.22 6.41 -19.81
N PRO A 470 2.10 5.86 -19.33
CA PRO A 470 1.22 5.03 -20.14
C PRO A 470 0.72 5.78 -21.37
N ILE A 471 0.61 5.11 -22.49
CA ILE A 471 0.01 5.69 -23.70
C ILE A 471 -1.47 5.94 -23.42
N ILE A 472 -1.92 7.14 -23.75
CA ILE A 472 -3.33 7.51 -23.62
C ILE A 472 -4.12 6.85 -24.74
N GLU A 473 -5.20 6.17 -24.37
CA GLU A 473 -6.07 5.46 -25.31
C GLU A 473 -7.00 6.45 -26.03
N TYR A 474 -6.44 7.29 -26.90
CA TYR A 474 -7.25 8.10 -27.78
C TYR A 474 -8.01 7.23 -28.77
N CYS A 475 -9.18 7.71 -29.22
CA CYS A 475 -9.95 7.13 -30.30
C CYS A 475 -10.24 8.20 -31.36
N GLU A 476 -10.63 7.77 -32.54
CA GLU A 476 -11.14 8.66 -33.59
C GLU A 476 -12.63 8.37 -33.81
N THR A 477 -13.41 9.36 -34.18
CA THR A 477 -14.81 9.19 -34.63
C THR A 477 -15.16 10.23 -35.67
N ILE A 478 -16.39 10.19 -36.14
CA ILE A 478 -16.93 11.12 -37.18
C ILE A 478 -18.11 11.92 -36.65
N ARG A 479 -18.27 13.15 -37.15
CA ARG A 479 -19.42 14.03 -36.83
C ARG A 479 -20.30 14.34 -38.03
N GLY A 480 -19.99 13.81 -39.21
CA GLY A 480 -20.73 13.95 -40.43
C GLY A 480 -21.03 12.63 -41.13
N SER A 481 -21.77 12.65 -42.20
CA SER A 481 -22.01 11.49 -43.04
C SER A 481 -21.56 11.75 -44.47
N ALA A 482 -21.09 10.73 -45.15
CA ALA A 482 -20.68 10.82 -46.54
C ALA A 482 -20.98 9.50 -47.30
N GLU A 483 -21.23 9.62 -48.55
CA GLU A 483 -21.33 8.51 -49.49
C GLU A 483 -20.17 8.61 -50.47
N VAL A 484 -19.36 7.55 -50.56
CA VAL A 484 -18.14 7.55 -51.35
C VAL A 484 -17.92 6.23 -52.06
N GLU A 485 -17.20 6.30 -53.19
CA GLU A 485 -16.71 5.12 -53.90
C GLU A 485 -15.24 4.84 -53.57
N GLY A 486 -14.90 3.56 -53.39
CA GLY A 486 -13.54 3.04 -53.36
C GLY A 486 -13.30 2.07 -54.50
N LYS A 487 -12.29 2.34 -55.33
CA LYS A 487 -11.99 1.53 -56.47
C LYS A 487 -10.52 1.16 -56.51
N HIS A 488 -10.27 -0.16 -56.50
CA HIS A 488 -8.94 -0.71 -56.70
C HIS A 488 -8.88 -1.38 -58.06
N LYS A 489 -8.05 -0.80 -58.94
CA LYS A 489 -7.80 -1.38 -60.28
C LYS A 489 -6.28 -1.37 -60.51
N LYS A 490 -5.67 -2.56 -60.58
CA LYS A 490 -4.26 -2.71 -60.87
C LYS A 490 -4.10 -3.75 -61.99
N GLN A 491 -3.37 -3.40 -63.06
CA GLN A 491 -3.09 -4.24 -64.18
C GLN A 491 -1.55 -4.30 -64.34
N SER A 492 -0.95 -5.41 -63.99
CA SER A 492 0.50 -5.64 -64.15
C SER A 492 0.72 -7.05 -64.69
N GLY A 493 0.78 -7.18 -66.02
CA GLY A 493 1.15 -8.41 -66.78
C GLY A 493 0.59 -9.72 -66.19
N GLY A 494 -0.47 -10.27 -66.77
CA GLY A 494 -1.17 -11.47 -66.26
C GLY A 494 -2.56 -11.16 -65.69
N HIS A 495 -2.95 -11.84 -64.60
CA HIS A 495 -4.21 -11.56 -63.90
C HIS A 495 -4.19 -10.18 -63.25
N GLY A 496 -5.18 -9.33 -63.57
CA GLY A 496 -5.41 -8.00 -62.96
C GLY A 496 -5.99 -8.13 -61.53
N GLN A 497 -6.08 -7.01 -60.85
CA GLN A 497 -6.79 -6.90 -59.55
C GLN A 497 -7.92 -5.87 -59.70
N TYR A 498 -9.16 -6.24 -59.39
CA TYR A 498 -10.30 -5.36 -59.48
C TYR A 498 -11.22 -5.52 -58.27
N GLY A 499 -11.53 -4.41 -57.58
CA GLY A 499 -12.51 -4.30 -56.51
C GLY A 499 -13.12 -2.91 -56.53
N HIS A 500 -14.44 -2.79 -56.44
CA HIS A 500 -15.13 -1.53 -56.39
C HIS A 500 -16.31 -1.61 -55.43
N VAL A 501 -16.39 -0.68 -54.50
CA VAL A 501 -17.44 -0.57 -53.50
C VAL A 501 -17.93 0.85 -53.38
N VAL A 502 -19.23 1.03 -53.13
CA VAL A 502 -19.86 2.31 -52.76
C VAL A 502 -20.39 2.15 -51.35
N ILE A 503 -19.95 3.00 -50.46
CA ILE A 503 -20.31 2.93 -49.05
C ILE A 503 -20.92 4.25 -48.58
N LYS A 504 -21.82 4.16 -47.60
CA LYS A 504 -22.25 5.30 -46.78
C LYS A 504 -21.72 5.11 -45.39
N MET A 505 -21.08 6.17 -44.85
CA MET A 505 -20.55 6.21 -43.51
C MET A 505 -21.38 7.24 -42.70
N GLU A 506 -21.81 6.84 -41.51
CA GLU A 506 -22.66 7.64 -40.62
C GLU A 506 -22.20 7.49 -39.17
N PRO A 507 -22.25 8.54 -38.32
CA PRO A 507 -21.93 8.41 -36.89
C PRO A 507 -23.03 7.63 -36.17
N LEU A 508 -22.60 6.87 -35.14
CA LEU A 508 -23.45 6.28 -34.14
C LEU A 508 -23.39 7.11 -32.85
N PRO A 509 -24.36 6.94 -31.94
CA PRO A 509 -24.26 7.52 -30.61
C PRO A 509 -23.00 7.04 -29.89
N PRO A 510 -22.45 7.83 -28.92
CA PRO A 510 -21.31 7.42 -28.13
C PRO A 510 -21.48 6.03 -27.49
N GLY A 511 -20.48 5.16 -27.61
CA GLY A 511 -20.55 3.78 -27.18
C GLY A 511 -21.30 2.84 -28.13
N GLY A 512 -21.76 3.31 -29.31
CA GLY A 512 -22.42 2.50 -30.30
C GLY A 512 -21.53 1.53 -31.06
N GLY A 513 -20.21 1.69 -30.95
CA GLY A 513 -19.23 0.77 -31.53
C GLY A 513 -19.21 0.80 -33.05
N PHE A 514 -19.34 -0.36 -33.69
CA PHE A 514 -19.27 -0.52 -35.13
C PHE A 514 -20.43 -1.35 -35.66
N GLU A 515 -21.18 -0.79 -36.64
CA GLU A 515 -22.20 -1.50 -37.38
C GLU A 515 -21.86 -1.57 -38.88
N PHE A 516 -21.90 -2.80 -39.44
CA PHE A 516 -21.81 -3.02 -40.88
C PHE A 516 -23.17 -3.46 -41.42
N VAL A 517 -23.68 -2.73 -42.41
CA VAL A 517 -24.99 -2.99 -43.03
C VAL A 517 -24.81 -3.29 -44.52
N ASP A 518 -25.28 -4.45 -44.94
CA ASP A 518 -25.32 -4.84 -46.35
C ASP A 518 -26.67 -4.42 -46.99
N LYS A 519 -26.62 -3.55 -48.00
CA LYS A 519 -27.77 -3.13 -48.82
C LYS A 519 -27.53 -3.38 -50.30
N ILE A 520 -26.67 -4.33 -50.67
CA ILE A 520 -26.39 -4.68 -52.05
C ILE A 520 -27.67 -5.21 -52.71
N PHE A 521 -27.98 -4.64 -53.85
CA PHE A 521 -29.08 -5.09 -54.70
C PHE A 521 -28.54 -5.67 -56.02
N GLY A 522 -29.22 -6.68 -56.61
CA GLY A 522 -28.88 -7.25 -57.93
C GLY A 522 -27.53 -7.95 -58.02
N GLY A 523 -26.82 -8.19 -56.90
CA GLY A 523 -25.52 -8.91 -56.93
C GLY A 523 -24.36 -8.03 -57.44
N ALA A 524 -24.45 -6.71 -57.33
CA ALA A 524 -23.39 -5.79 -57.75
C ALA A 524 -22.04 -6.09 -57.07
N VAL A 525 -22.07 -6.51 -55.81
CA VAL A 525 -20.93 -7.18 -55.14
C VAL A 525 -21.33 -8.63 -54.86
N PRO A 526 -20.59 -9.64 -55.35
CA PRO A 526 -20.87 -11.03 -55.03
C PRO A 526 -20.85 -11.32 -53.53
N ARG A 527 -21.80 -12.10 -53.03
CA ARG A 527 -21.95 -12.38 -51.58
C ARG A 527 -20.65 -12.91 -50.93
N GLN A 528 -19.85 -13.64 -51.66
CA GLN A 528 -18.56 -14.17 -51.17
C GLN A 528 -17.52 -13.09 -50.84
N TYR A 529 -17.63 -11.90 -51.42
CA TYR A 529 -16.69 -10.79 -51.18
C TYR A 529 -17.15 -9.79 -50.11
N ILE A 530 -18.44 -9.82 -49.70
CA ILE A 530 -18.99 -8.91 -48.67
C ILE A 530 -18.24 -9.07 -47.33
N PRO A 531 -17.91 -10.29 -46.82
CA PRO A 531 -17.08 -10.42 -45.63
C PRO A 531 -15.67 -9.82 -45.76
N ALA A 532 -15.11 -9.83 -46.98
CA ALA A 532 -13.79 -9.23 -47.23
C ALA A 532 -13.89 -7.67 -47.18
N VAL A 533 -15.01 -7.11 -47.63
CA VAL A 533 -15.28 -5.66 -47.51
C VAL A 533 -15.37 -5.26 -46.03
N GLU A 534 -16.17 -5.97 -45.22
CA GLU A 534 -16.31 -5.72 -43.79
C GLU A 534 -14.94 -5.85 -43.06
N LYS A 535 -14.22 -6.92 -43.36
CA LYS A 535 -12.87 -7.13 -42.79
C LYS A 535 -11.92 -5.99 -43.15
N GLY A 536 -11.97 -5.51 -44.39
CA GLY A 536 -11.14 -4.38 -44.80
C GLY A 536 -11.51 -3.08 -44.08
N MET A 537 -12.81 -2.85 -43.80
CA MET A 537 -13.25 -1.70 -43.00
C MET A 537 -12.73 -1.81 -41.55
N ARG A 538 -12.89 -2.95 -40.89
CA ARG A 538 -12.40 -3.17 -39.52
C ARG A 538 -10.90 -2.95 -39.41
N GLU A 539 -10.10 -3.45 -40.33
CA GLU A 539 -8.64 -3.24 -40.36
C GLU A 539 -8.25 -1.77 -40.64
N ALA A 540 -9.09 -1.02 -41.40
CA ALA A 540 -8.87 0.40 -41.59
C ALA A 540 -9.21 1.22 -40.34
N MET A 541 -10.27 0.80 -39.62
CA MET A 541 -10.65 1.40 -38.34
C MET A 541 -9.57 1.24 -37.28
N GLU A 542 -8.92 0.09 -37.20
CA GLU A 542 -7.83 -0.16 -36.24
C GLU A 542 -6.64 0.79 -36.43
N LYS A 543 -6.43 1.29 -37.64
CA LYS A 543 -5.29 2.16 -38.00
C LYS A 543 -5.59 3.66 -37.96
N GLY A 544 -6.85 4.04 -37.83
CA GLY A 544 -7.31 5.43 -37.85
C GLY A 544 -6.85 6.21 -39.09
N ILE A 545 -7.09 7.50 -39.09
CA ILE A 545 -6.69 8.41 -40.21
C ILE A 545 -6.13 9.74 -39.70
N LEU A 546 -6.60 10.24 -38.57
CA LEU A 546 -6.12 11.52 -38.02
C LEU A 546 -4.73 11.39 -37.40
N ALA A 547 -4.63 10.48 -36.44
CA ALA A 547 -3.46 10.26 -35.63
C ALA A 547 -3.18 8.75 -35.36
N GLY A 548 -3.74 7.88 -36.18
CA GLY A 548 -3.48 6.44 -36.09
C GLY A 548 -4.17 5.72 -34.94
N TYR A 549 -5.15 6.34 -34.29
CA TYR A 549 -5.93 5.74 -33.22
C TYR A 549 -7.15 5.00 -33.72
N PRO A 550 -7.64 3.97 -32.99
CA PRO A 550 -8.82 3.22 -33.42
C PRO A 550 -10.04 4.12 -33.63
N VAL A 551 -10.77 3.87 -34.72
CA VAL A 551 -12.00 4.60 -35.02
C VAL A 551 -13.19 3.84 -34.42
N VAL A 552 -14.07 4.58 -33.73
CA VAL A 552 -15.24 4.04 -33.02
C VAL A 552 -16.52 4.78 -33.38
N ASP A 553 -17.66 4.24 -32.97
CA ASP A 553 -18.99 4.85 -33.03
C ASP A 553 -19.43 5.23 -34.47
N MET A 554 -19.38 4.26 -35.38
CA MET A 554 -19.80 4.47 -36.75
C MET A 554 -20.58 3.31 -37.35
N ARG A 555 -21.43 3.64 -38.28
CA ARG A 555 -22.11 2.70 -39.16
C ARG A 555 -21.58 2.84 -40.58
N ILE A 556 -21.24 1.72 -41.19
CA ILE A 556 -20.89 1.64 -42.60
C ILE A 556 -21.93 0.80 -43.33
N THR A 557 -22.60 1.40 -44.29
CA THR A 557 -23.58 0.72 -45.16
C THR A 557 -22.95 0.52 -46.53
N LEU A 558 -22.84 -0.74 -46.95
CA LEU A 558 -22.44 -1.08 -48.32
C LEU A 558 -23.65 -0.97 -49.24
N LEU A 559 -23.63 0.04 -50.15
CA LEU A 559 -24.75 0.38 -50.99
C LEU A 559 -24.69 -0.26 -52.37
N ASP A 560 -23.51 -0.22 -52.99
CA ASP A 560 -23.30 -0.67 -54.38
C ASP A 560 -21.86 -1.04 -54.64
N GLY A 561 -21.53 -1.52 -55.82
CA GLY A 561 -20.18 -1.84 -56.26
C GLY A 561 -20.16 -2.46 -57.65
N SER A 562 -19.02 -2.95 -58.04
CA SER A 562 -18.91 -3.75 -59.25
C SER A 562 -17.72 -4.74 -59.12
N TYR A 563 -17.80 -5.82 -59.87
CA TYR A 563 -16.78 -6.83 -59.89
C TYR A 563 -16.37 -7.20 -61.34
N HIS A 564 -15.22 -7.79 -61.48
CA HIS A 564 -14.75 -8.36 -62.77
C HIS A 564 -14.64 -9.86 -62.62
N THR A 565 -15.16 -10.60 -63.56
CA THR A 565 -15.31 -12.06 -63.50
C THR A 565 -13.99 -12.81 -63.32
N VAL A 566 -12.87 -12.22 -63.75
CA VAL A 566 -11.52 -12.83 -63.70
C VAL A 566 -10.59 -12.16 -62.71
N ASP A 567 -10.66 -10.80 -62.56
CA ASP A 567 -9.67 -10.02 -61.80
C ASP A 567 -10.15 -9.65 -60.39
N SER A 568 -11.36 -10.03 -60.01
CA SER A 568 -11.87 -9.79 -58.66
C SER A 568 -11.42 -10.86 -57.67
N SER A 569 -11.01 -10.43 -56.49
CA SER A 569 -10.59 -11.27 -55.38
C SER A 569 -10.94 -10.65 -54.05
N GLU A 570 -10.95 -11.42 -52.97
CA GLU A 570 -11.11 -10.92 -51.60
C GLU A 570 -10.13 -9.80 -51.26
N MET A 571 -8.86 -9.95 -51.67
CA MET A 571 -7.82 -8.94 -51.46
C MET A 571 -8.12 -7.63 -52.22
N ALA A 572 -8.64 -7.73 -53.46
CA ALA A 572 -9.01 -6.55 -54.23
C ALA A 572 -10.18 -5.77 -53.64
N PHE A 573 -11.20 -6.46 -53.11
CA PHE A 573 -12.32 -5.84 -52.37
C PHE A 573 -11.91 -5.26 -51.03
N LYS A 574 -11.04 -5.96 -50.29
CA LYS A 574 -10.41 -5.49 -49.07
C LYS A 574 -9.63 -4.18 -49.31
N THR A 575 -8.86 -4.10 -50.39
CA THR A 575 -8.13 -2.89 -50.75
C THR A 575 -9.07 -1.76 -51.18
N ALA A 576 -10.12 -2.08 -51.96
CA ALA A 576 -11.14 -1.12 -52.37
C ALA A 576 -11.89 -0.52 -51.17
N SER A 577 -12.21 -1.36 -50.15
CA SER A 577 -12.87 -0.92 -48.94
C SER A 577 -11.96 0.01 -48.11
N ASN A 578 -10.68 -0.27 -48.00
CA ASN A 578 -9.72 0.64 -47.34
C ASN A 578 -9.63 2.00 -48.04
N ILE A 579 -9.68 2.04 -49.37
CA ILE A 579 -9.68 3.28 -50.15
C ILE A 579 -10.99 4.07 -49.89
N ALA A 580 -12.16 3.38 -49.90
CA ALA A 580 -13.43 3.98 -49.59
C ALA A 580 -13.47 4.54 -48.17
N PHE A 581 -12.97 3.78 -47.17
CA PHE A 581 -12.92 4.20 -45.80
C PHE A 581 -12.13 5.51 -45.63
N LYS A 582 -10.92 5.59 -46.18
CA LYS A 582 -10.09 6.80 -46.12
C LYS A 582 -10.78 8.02 -46.70
N LYS A 583 -11.38 7.88 -47.89
CA LYS A 583 -12.13 8.98 -48.51
C LYS A 583 -13.36 9.42 -47.71
N ALA A 584 -14.08 8.44 -47.13
CA ALA A 584 -15.26 8.73 -46.32
C ALA A 584 -14.86 9.49 -45.06
N MET A 585 -13.84 9.04 -44.36
CA MET A 585 -13.34 9.69 -43.12
C MET A 585 -12.98 11.16 -43.39
N GLU A 586 -12.25 11.47 -44.47
CA GLU A 586 -11.88 12.87 -44.83
C GLU A 586 -13.12 13.77 -44.99
N GLN A 587 -14.25 13.23 -45.48
CA GLN A 587 -15.48 13.98 -45.72
C GLN A 587 -16.44 14.02 -44.52
N CYS A 588 -16.33 13.05 -43.61
CA CYS A 588 -17.20 12.87 -42.45
C CYS A 588 -16.83 13.72 -41.23
N LYS A 589 -15.92 14.70 -41.34
CA LYS A 589 -15.45 15.55 -40.25
C LYS A 589 -14.94 14.71 -39.10
N PRO A 590 -13.79 14.06 -39.26
CA PRO A 590 -13.23 13.22 -38.22
C PRO A 590 -12.77 14.06 -37.03
N VAL A 591 -12.96 13.54 -35.81
CA VAL A 591 -12.55 14.15 -34.53
C VAL A 591 -11.81 13.14 -33.68
N LEU A 592 -10.90 13.65 -32.83
CA LEU A 592 -10.19 12.87 -31.85
C LEU A 592 -10.98 12.83 -30.55
N LEU A 593 -11.07 11.66 -29.93
CA LEU A 593 -11.69 11.41 -28.64
C LEU A 593 -10.64 11.12 -27.60
N GLU A 594 -10.82 11.67 -26.39
CA GLU A 594 -10.02 11.36 -25.21
C GLU A 594 -10.83 10.59 -24.17
N PRO A 595 -10.20 9.65 -23.45
CA PRO A 595 -10.87 8.90 -22.39
C PRO A 595 -11.08 9.79 -21.16
N ILE A 596 -12.32 9.86 -20.69
CA ILE A 596 -12.71 10.52 -19.44
C ILE A 596 -12.82 9.49 -18.34
N TYR A 597 -12.25 9.79 -17.20
CA TYR A 597 -12.31 8.95 -16.01
C TYR A 597 -13.17 9.60 -14.94
N SER A 598 -14.00 8.80 -14.29
CA SER A 598 -14.65 9.14 -13.03
C SER A 598 -13.65 8.99 -11.91
N LEU A 599 -13.44 10.05 -11.15
CA LEU A 599 -12.46 10.17 -10.10
C LEU A 599 -13.15 10.47 -8.77
N ASN A 600 -12.91 9.67 -7.74
CA ASN A 600 -13.38 9.87 -6.37
C ASN A 600 -12.18 10.17 -5.49
N VAL A 601 -12.01 11.42 -5.07
CA VAL A 601 -10.88 11.85 -4.25
C VAL A 601 -11.33 12.01 -2.81
N THR A 602 -10.72 11.28 -1.90
CA THR A 602 -10.92 11.41 -0.45
C THR A 602 -9.78 12.23 0.14
N CYS A 603 -10.11 13.31 0.84
CA CYS A 603 -9.15 14.20 1.50
C CYS A 603 -9.73 14.79 2.79
N ALA A 604 -8.88 15.42 3.61
CA ALA A 604 -9.36 16.17 4.79
C ALA A 604 -10.22 17.35 4.35
N ASP A 605 -11.26 17.68 5.12
CA ASP A 605 -12.18 18.81 4.87
C ASP A 605 -11.44 20.12 4.61
N SER A 606 -10.35 20.36 5.35
CA SER A 606 -9.52 21.56 5.21
C SER A 606 -8.80 21.68 3.87
N MET A 607 -8.60 20.56 3.16
CA MET A 607 -7.86 20.47 1.87
C MET A 607 -8.80 20.33 0.68
N MET A 608 -10.10 20.18 0.91
CA MET A 608 -11.09 20.00 -0.14
C MET A 608 -11.06 21.13 -1.19
N GLY A 609 -10.88 22.38 -0.74
CA GLY A 609 -10.80 23.54 -1.64
C GLY A 609 -9.61 23.47 -2.60
N ASP A 610 -8.46 23.05 -2.12
CA ASP A 610 -7.24 22.90 -2.94
C ASP A 610 -7.36 21.76 -3.94
N VAL A 611 -7.95 20.64 -3.52
CA VAL A 611 -8.23 19.49 -4.41
C VAL A 611 -9.20 19.89 -5.54
N ILE A 612 -10.27 20.62 -5.23
CA ILE A 612 -11.21 21.12 -6.24
C ILE A 612 -10.52 22.10 -7.19
N GLY A 613 -9.69 22.99 -6.67
CA GLY A 613 -8.92 23.94 -7.46
C GLY A 613 -7.99 23.22 -8.45
N ASP A 614 -7.29 22.20 -8.01
CA ASP A 614 -6.40 21.38 -8.83
C ASP A 614 -7.17 20.62 -9.92
N LEU A 615 -8.26 19.92 -9.55
CA LEU A 615 -9.10 19.20 -10.52
C LEU A 615 -9.68 20.13 -11.60
N ASN A 616 -10.10 21.34 -11.24
CA ASN A 616 -10.55 22.34 -12.21
C ASN A 616 -9.41 22.77 -13.16
N SER A 617 -8.18 22.91 -12.65
CA SER A 617 -7.02 23.22 -13.49
C SER A 617 -6.70 22.12 -14.50
N LYS A 618 -7.04 20.87 -14.14
CA LYS A 618 -6.89 19.64 -14.95
C LYS A 618 -8.12 19.36 -15.85
N ARG A 619 -8.87 20.37 -16.18
CA ARG A 619 -10.11 20.23 -16.99
C ARG A 619 -11.16 19.30 -16.35
N GLY A 620 -11.09 19.10 -15.05
CA GLY A 620 -12.02 18.26 -14.31
C GLY A 620 -13.38 18.91 -14.16
N ARG A 621 -14.44 18.12 -14.32
CA ARG A 621 -15.81 18.51 -14.08
C ARG A 621 -16.26 17.95 -12.73
N ILE A 622 -16.41 18.80 -11.73
CA ILE A 622 -16.87 18.38 -10.41
C ILE A 622 -18.35 17.98 -10.47
N LEU A 623 -18.68 16.77 -10.09
CA LEU A 623 -20.04 16.22 -10.09
C LEU A 623 -20.71 16.35 -8.74
N GLY A 624 -19.94 16.29 -7.65
CA GLY A 624 -20.46 16.39 -6.29
C GLY A 624 -19.37 16.38 -5.23
N MET A 625 -19.78 16.73 -4.02
CA MET A 625 -18.95 16.70 -2.83
C MET A 625 -19.78 16.12 -1.70
N GLN A 626 -19.18 15.29 -0.88
CA GLN A 626 -19.83 14.65 0.26
C GLN A 626 -18.85 14.63 1.43
N SER A 627 -19.24 15.23 2.55
CA SER A 627 -18.53 15.01 3.81
C SER A 627 -18.85 13.62 4.34
N VAL A 628 -17.83 12.92 4.77
CA VAL A 628 -17.92 11.62 5.45
C VAL A 628 -17.49 11.78 6.89
N GLU A 629 -17.59 10.74 7.68
CA GLU A 629 -17.15 10.76 9.08
C GLU A 629 -15.67 11.09 9.22
N ASP A 630 -15.23 11.47 10.39
CA ASP A 630 -13.83 11.77 10.76
C ASP A 630 -13.20 13.01 10.09
N GLY A 631 -13.99 14.00 9.68
CA GLY A 631 -13.48 15.25 9.09
C GLY A 631 -12.86 15.04 7.69
N LEU A 632 -13.35 14.03 6.97
CA LEU A 632 -12.98 13.73 5.61
C LEU A 632 -14.08 14.16 4.63
N SER A 633 -13.69 14.50 3.41
CA SER A 633 -14.58 14.77 2.28
C SER A 633 -14.21 13.92 1.08
N VAL A 634 -15.23 13.54 0.32
CA VAL A 634 -15.08 12.88 -0.98
C VAL A 634 -15.50 13.84 -2.08
N VAL A 635 -14.60 14.10 -3.01
CA VAL A 635 -14.85 14.92 -4.21
C VAL A 635 -14.99 13.99 -5.41
N ASN A 636 -16.16 14.03 -6.06
CA ASN A 636 -16.44 13.25 -7.25
C ASN A 636 -16.28 14.13 -8.49
N ALA A 637 -15.46 13.71 -9.46
CA ALA A 637 -15.19 14.46 -10.67
C ALA A 637 -15.06 13.56 -11.90
N GLN A 638 -15.30 14.12 -13.08
CA GLN A 638 -14.92 13.54 -14.35
C GLN A 638 -13.73 14.30 -14.90
N VAL A 639 -12.64 13.61 -15.25
CA VAL A 639 -11.39 14.24 -15.66
C VAL A 639 -10.77 13.48 -16.84
N PRO A 640 -10.24 14.19 -17.86
CA PRO A 640 -9.50 13.54 -18.93
C PRO A 640 -8.26 12.79 -18.40
N TYR A 641 -8.06 11.56 -18.83
CA TYR A 641 -6.94 10.74 -18.36
C TYR A 641 -5.56 11.39 -18.62
N ALA A 642 -5.45 12.16 -19.71
CA ALA A 642 -4.25 12.91 -20.04
C ALA A 642 -3.78 13.85 -18.92
N GLU A 643 -4.70 14.39 -18.12
CA GLU A 643 -4.43 15.33 -17.04
C GLU A 643 -4.15 14.65 -15.69
N ILE A 644 -4.51 13.37 -15.56
CA ILE A 644 -4.42 12.64 -14.28
C ILE A 644 -3.51 11.43 -14.31
N SER A 645 -2.73 11.25 -15.36
CA SER A 645 -1.77 10.12 -15.46
C SER A 645 -0.72 10.10 -14.33
N GLU A 646 -0.45 11.24 -13.71
CA GLU A 646 0.48 11.42 -12.57
C GLU A 646 -0.22 11.97 -11.32
N TYR A 647 -1.54 11.92 -11.27
CA TYR A 647 -2.36 12.55 -10.22
C TYR A 647 -1.99 12.09 -8.80
N ALA A 648 -1.51 10.87 -8.62
CA ALA A 648 -1.04 10.38 -7.32
C ALA A 648 0.05 11.27 -6.70
N VAL A 649 0.96 11.81 -7.54
CA VAL A 649 2.03 12.70 -7.08
C VAL A 649 1.47 14.07 -6.73
N ASP A 650 0.59 14.61 -7.59
CA ASP A 650 -0.02 15.91 -7.38
C ASP A 650 -0.91 15.92 -6.13
N LEU A 651 -1.77 14.90 -5.98
CA LEU A 651 -2.65 14.77 -4.81
C LEU A 651 -1.85 14.69 -3.51
N ARG A 652 -0.75 13.94 -3.48
CA ARG A 652 0.11 13.87 -2.31
C ARG A 652 0.74 15.21 -1.96
N ALA A 653 1.17 15.97 -2.95
CA ALA A 653 1.74 17.30 -2.75
C ALA A 653 0.67 18.25 -2.14
N ILE A 654 -0.55 18.24 -2.67
CA ILE A 654 -1.65 19.09 -2.21
C ILE A 654 -2.13 18.69 -0.82
N THR A 655 -2.28 17.39 -0.58
CA THR A 655 -2.87 16.84 0.65
C THR A 655 -1.82 16.42 1.69
N GLN A 656 -0.57 16.78 1.48
CA GLN A 656 0.55 16.38 2.35
C GLN A 656 0.59 14.85 2.60
N GLY A 657 0.16 14.07 1.59
CA GLY A 657 0.12 12.61 1.65
C GLY A 657 -1.12 12.00 2.31
N GLN A 658 -2.11 12.79 2.71
CA GLN A 658 -3.35 12.30 3.34
C GLN A 658 -4.45 11.95 2.33
N GLY A 659 -4.36 12.46 1.09
CA GLY A 659 -5.36 12.20 0.07
C GLY A 659 -5.21 10.82 -0.58
N THR A 660 -6.34 10.20 -0.86
CA THR A 660 -6.44 8.98 -1.66
C THR A 660 -7.44 9.18 -2.78
N PHE A 661 -7.33 8.42 -3.85
CA PHE A 661 -8.31 8.47 -4.92
C PHE A 661 -8.54 7.10 -5.54
N GLU A 662 -9.73 6.96 -6.10
CA GLU A 662 -10.09 5.86 -6.97
C GLU A 662 -10.49 6.41 -8.33
N MET A 663 -10.08 5.76 -9.41
CA MET A 663 -10.44 6.17 -10.77
C MET A 663 -10.97 4.99 -11.58
N LYS A 664 -11.96 5.28 -12.41
CA LYS A 664 -12.57 4.30 -13.30
C LYS A 664 -12.87 4.96 -14.64
N PHE A 665 -12.58 4.24 -15.74
CA PHE A 665 -13.00 4.69 -17.06
C PHE A 665 -14.53 4.92 -17.10
N ASP A 666 -14.94 6.04 -17.63
CA ASP A 666 -16.35 6.44 -17.74
C ASP A 666 -16.82 6.45 -19.21
N HIS A 667 -16.30 7.35 -20.02
CA HIS A 667 -16.68 7.47 -21.42
C HIS A 667 -15.59 8.20 -22.24
N TYR A 668 -15.86 8.42 -23.51
CA TYR A 668 -15.02 9.22 -24.39
C TYR A 668 -15.67 10.58 -24.68
N GLU A 669 -14.88 11.66 -24.72
CA GLU A 669 -15.30 13.01 -25.14
C GLU A 669 -14.37 13.57 -26.23
N ASP A 670 -14.87 14.57 -26.96
CA ASP A 670 -14.08 15.25 -28.01
C ASP A 670 -12.90 16.00 -27.40
N VAL A 671 -11.70 15.75 -27.92
CA VAL A 671 -10.50 16.52 -27.53
C VAL A 671 -10.66 17.97 -27.98
N PRO A 672 -10.35 18.97 -27.14
CA PRO A 672 -10.37 20.38 -27.54
C PRO A 672 -9.51 20.63 -28.81
N PRO A 673 -9.99 21.42 -29.79
CA PRO A 673 -9.35 21.52 -31.10
C PRO A 673 -7.85 21.84 -31.08
N LYS A 674 -7.41 22.77 -30.24
CA LYS A 674 -5.99 23.12 -30.11
C LYS A 674 -5.11 21.95 -29.59
N MET A 675 -5.68 21.12 -28.72
CA MET A 675 -4.97 19.95 -28.19
C MET A 675 -4.97 18.83 -29.24
N ALA A 676 -6.08 18.63 -29.92
CA ALA A 676 -6.17 17.66 -31.00
C ALA A 676 -5.14 17.92 -32.11
N GLU A 677 -4.98 19.18 -32.53
CA GLU A 677 -3.94 19.58 -33.49
C GLU A 677 -2.53 19.20 -33.04
N LYS A 678 -2.21 19.41 -31.76
CA LYS A 678 -0.92 19.05 -31.17
C LYS A 678 -0.70 17.54 -31.19
N ILE A 679 -1.67 16.76 -30.71
CA ILE A 679 -1.61 15.29 -30.66
C ILE A 679 -1.44 14.70 -32.06
N ILE A 680 -2.21 15.22 -33.05
CA ILE A 680 -2.12 14.80 -34.45
C ILE A 680 -0.74 15.12 -35.05
N ALA A 681 -0.17 16.28 -34.72
CA ALA A 681 1.16 16.65 -35.19
C ALA A 681 2.26 15.75 -34.60
N GLU A 682 2.24 15.53 -33.29
CA GLU A 682 3.18 14.65 -32.59
C GLU A 682 3.16 13.22 -33.14
N HIS A 683 1.99 12.71 -33.46
CA HIS A 683 1.88 11.35 -34.02
C HIS A 683 2.36 11.24 -35.47
N LYS A 684 2.32 12.32 -36.24
CA LYS A 684 2.83 12.32 -37.63
C LYS A 684 4.36 12.42 -37.70
N GLU A 685 5.01 12.88 -36.63
CA GLU A 685 6.48 12.99 -36.52
C GLU A 685 7.12 11.72 -35.93
N ALA A 686 6.36 10.87 -35.21
CA ALA A 686 6.80 9.60 -34.60
C ALA A 686 6.67 8.43 -35.59
#